data_d3f845cc99bb67556ed7a2ea49520bbf
#
_entry.id   d3f845cc99bb67556ed7a2ea49520bbf
#
_cell.length_a   1.000
_cell.length_b   1.000
_cell.length_c   1.000
_cell.angle_alpha   90.00
_cell.angle_beta   90.00
_cell.angle_gamma   90.00
#
_symmetry.space_group_name_H-M   'P 1'
#
loop_
_entity.id
_entity.type
_entity.pdbx_description
1 polymer ?
#
loop_
_entity_poly.entity_id
_entity_poly.type
_entity_poly.pdbx_seq_one_letter_code
_entity_poly.pdbx_strand_id
1 'polypeptide(L)'
;MITDNLQRHPFLRLLMPLVGGIIYGDKYPYILSVGWWIAVILLLIGTYILGRKYYVLCKLYGAVVFLACFVLGWTLVSVQLKQAEYIFPNTEKPSTYRITLTTKPEIKKNSILFRVALRGEVLKDTFLYNFSEKSFLFYFPKDTAAYSLKRGDELLVCTRLSPPANNGNPDEFDYARYLLRKGVSGTAYVRAGHWCAIGCDSTLTFRQQALECRSRLVALYRNMGFRGDELAVLSALTIGDKEELSESIVETYSVAGASHVLALSGLHIGFISALLLFVLSPLWIRWRFLKPFLFLSVILLLWGFAFLTGLSSSVVRAVVMYSFGLLSMLIPACRKLTLNTLGVTAFLMLLFNPVWLFDVGFQLSFSAVAAIVLLQPGLYGLLSVKNRLLRKAWGLVTVSVAAQIGTAPLVMLYFSSFSTHFLLTNLLIIPLVSLIVYAAVILLVLTPFPVLQQLFADVVEIPLRMQNALLRWIEQLPLASIDRIWVDIWDVFLFYCCLLLFCRVWMRRTAANVYIALSALLLCVSYHSYAFITDAPRRSIVFYNVRGCPAVHCLADNSASWLVCADTLPDVTRLERSLSSYWSRLRLERPDVIEGDCLLPDISVRNKTVFYAGKRICLLYDDRWGNKISDVPVSIDYLYVSHGYKGDIQELVSLFEVGTVVIDASLSEYYRERIISDCIRLGIPYLPLSEKGSVHILL
;
A
#
# COMPACT_ATOMS: atom_id res chain seq x y z
N MET A 1 -3.64 30.99 21.74
CA MET A 1 -3.80 29.74 22.51
C MET A 1 -3.68 28.43 21.71
N ILE A 2 -4.07 28.35 20.44
CA ILE A 2 -3.52 27.32 19.52
C ILE A 2 -2.02 27.53 19.39
N THR A 3 -1.58 28.77 19.32
CA THR A 3 -0.18 29.19 19.34
C THR A 3 0.58 28.69 20.59
N ASP A 4 0.00 28.74 21.79
CA ASP A 4 0.72 28.33 23.02
C ASP A 4 0.91 26.79 23.10
N ASN A 5 -0.04 25.98 22.60
CA ASN A 5 0.14 24.54 22.55
C ASN A 5 1.10 24.13 21.41
N LEU A 6 1.04 24.79 20.25
CA LEU A 6 1.98 24.58 19.17
C LEU A 6 3.39 25.09 19.51
N GLN A 7 3.52 26.15 20.34
CA GLN A 7 4.82 26.61 20.84
C GLN A 7 5.51 25.56 21.72
N ARG A 8 4.75 24.73 22.43
CA ARG A 8 5.27 23.63 23.24
C ARG A 8 5.74 22.43 22.40
N HIS A 9 5.43 22.39 21.09
CA HIS A 9 5.74 21.28 20.19
C HIS A 9 6.47 21.78 18.93
N PRO A 10 7.73 22.24 19.05
CA PRO A 10 8.47 22.87 17.95
C PRO A 10 8.63 21.93 16.74
N PHE A 11 8.92 20.66 16.94
CA PHE A 11 9.10 19.72 15.82
C PHE A 11 7.79 19.40 15.09
N LEU A 12 6.64 19.43 15.75
CA LEU A 12 5.36 19.30 15.07
C LEU A 12 5.12 20.49 14.11
N ARG A 13 5.58 21.70 14.49
CA ARG A 13 5.50 22.88 13.64
C ARG A 13 6.41 22.80 12.42
N LEU A 14 7.64 22.28 12.59
CA LEU A 14 8.59 22.09 11.49
C LEU A 14 8.19 20.94 10.55
N LEU A 15 7.49 19.94 11.08
CA LEU A 15 6.98 18.80 10.31
C LEU A 15 5.95 19.22 9.26
N MET A 16 5.07 20.18 9.57
CA MET A 16 4.02 20.62 8.64
C MET A 16 4.58 21.15 7.31
N PRO A 17 5.50 22.14 7.28
CA PRO A 17 6.08 22.60 6.04
C PRO A 17 6.93 21.55 5.34
N LEU A 18 7.64 20.67 6.08
CA LEU A 18 8.37 19.55 5.49
C LEU A 18 7.41 18.62 4.72
N VAL A 19 6.31 18.23 5.34
CA VAL A 19 5.25 17.39 4.72
C VAL A 19 4.66 18.09 3.51
N GLY A 20 4.34 19.39 3.61
CA GLY A 20 3.87 20.18 2.49
C GLY A 20 4.84 20.20 1.31
N GLY A 21 6.13 20.36 1.60
CA GLY A 21 7.20 20.31 0.60
C GLY A 21 7.33 18.93 -0.07
N ILE A 22 7.21 17.85 0.70
CA ILE A 22 7.23 16.48 0.17
C ILE A 22 6.03 16.22 -0.76
N ILE A 23 4.81 16.63 -0.36
CA ILE A 23 3.60 16.48 -1.18
C ILE A 23 3.73 17.28 -2.48
N TYR A 24 4.21 18.53 -2.38
CA TYR A 24 4.40 19.37 -3.55
C TYR A 24 5.47 18.80 -4.49
N GLY A 25 6.60 18.35 -3.96
CA GLY A 25 7.69 17.77 -4.74
C GLY A 25 7.36 16.41 -5.36
N ASP A 26 6.48 15.65 -4.73
CA ASP A 26 5.97 14.42 -5.32
C ASP A 26 5.14 14.73 -6.58
N LYS A 27 4.31 15.77 -6.57
CA LYS A 27 3.49 16.17 -7.73
C LYS A 27 4.33 16.87 -8.82
N TYR A 28 5.30 17.70 -8.40
CA TYR A 28 6.16 18.51 -9.28
C TYR A 28 7.64 18.25 -8.98
N PRO A 29 8.20 17.10 -9.42
CA PRO A 29 9.57 16.73 -9.11
C PRO A 29 10.56 17.62 -9.88
N TYR A 30 11.18 18.55 -9.17
CA TYR A 30 12.20 19.45 -9.71
C TYR A 30 13.40 19.54 -8.76
N ILE A 31 14.59 19.31 -9.29
CA ILE A 31 15.83 19.47 -8.50
C ILE A 31 16.22 20.95 -8.53
N LEU A 32 16.13 21.58 -7.36
CA LEU A 32 16.53 22.95 -7.18
C LEU A 32 18.05 23.10 -7.36
N SER A 33 18.47 24.11 -8.11
CA SER A 33 19.89 24.41 -8.28
C SER A 33 20.53 24.85 -6.94
N VAL A 34 21.83 24.71 -6.83
CA VAL A 34 22.61 25.13 -5.64
C VAL A 34 22.37 26.58 -5.29
N GLY A 35 22.12 27.44 -6.30
CA GLY A 35 21.81 28.86 -6.08
C GLY A 35 20.57 29.10 -5.21
N TRP A 36 19.53 28.29 -5.35
CA TRP A 36 18.35 28.38 -4.48
C TRP A 36 18.67 28.04 -3.02
N TRP A 37 19.53 27.06 -2.78
CA TRP A 37 19.97 26.71 -1.43
C TRP A 37 20.81 27.82 -0.80
N ILE A 38 21.72 28.41 -1.58
CA ILE A 38 22.49 29.58 -1.12
C ILE A 38 21.54 30.74 -0.77
N ALA A 39 20.54 31.05 -1.60
CA ALA A 39 19.56 32.07 -1.34
C ALA A 39 18.77 31.81 -0.05
N VAL A 40 18.29 30.59 0.19
CA VAL A 40 17.57 30.21 1.42
C VAL A 40 18.47 30.34 2.65
N ILE A 41 19.74 29.93 2.57
CA ILE A 41 20.70 30.04 3.68
C ILE A 41 21.00 31.51 3.97
N LEU A 42 21.25 32.36 2.97
CA LEU A 42 21.48 33.78 3.13
C LEU A 42 20.27 34.47 3.74
N LEU A 43 19.06 34.08 3.32
CA LEU A 43 17.80 34.59 3.87
C LEU A 43 17.64 34.20 5.34
N LEU A 44 17.99 32.96 5.72
CA LEU A 44 17.98 32.50 7.12
C LEU A 44 18.98 33.31 7.97
N ILE A 45 20.21 33.47 7.50
CA ILE A 45 21.25 34.25 8.22
C ILE A 45 20.82 35.71 8.35
N GLY A 46 20.38 36.32 7.25
CA GLY A 46 19.95 37.71 7.23
C GLY A 46 18.78 37.98 8.17
N THR A 47 17.73 37.15 8.12
CA THR A 47 16.57 37.28 9.01
C THR A 47 16.90 36.96 10.47
N TYR A 48 17.85 36.07 10.74
CA TYR A 48 18.36 35.80 12.09
C TYR A 48 19.08 37.05 12.68
N ILE A 49 20.01 37.62 11.92
CA ILE A 49 20.77 38.83 12.36
C ILE A 49 19.83 40.02 12.58
N LEU A 50 18.91 40.26 11.62
CA LEU A 50 17.93 41.32 11.71
C LEU A 50 16.94 41.10 12.86
N GLY A 51 16.52 39.85 13.10
CA GLY A 51 15.62 39.49 14.20
C GLY A 51 16.23 39.70 15.58
N ARG A 52 17.57 39.59 15.72
CA ARG A 52 18.26 39.94 16.96
C ARG A 52 18.22 41.47 17.25
N LYS A 53 18.18 42.30 16.19
CA LYS A 53 18.14 43.76 16.31
C LYS A 53 16.71 44.31 16.44
N TYR A 54 15.74 43.67 15.73
CA TYR A 54 14.36 44.14 15.66
C TYR A 54 13.39 43.02 15.98
N TYR A 55 12.70 43.05 17.13
CA TYR A 55 11.80 42.02 17.62
C TYR A 55 10.69 41.64 16.61
N VAL A 56 10.18 42.62 15.85
CA VAL A 56 9.15 42.43 14.83
C VAL A 56 9.62 41.42 13.76
N LEU A 57 10.91 41.41 13.44
CA LEU A 57 11.50 40.52 12.42
C LEU A 57 11.72 39.09 12.90
N CYS A 58 11.58 38.80 14.19
CA CYS A 58 11.58 37.40 14.69
C CYS A 58 10.47 36.55 14.06
N LYS A 59 9.31 37.14 13.73
CA LYS A 59 8.23 36.44 13.02
C LYS A 59 8.64 36.10 11.60
N LEU A 60 9.39 36.98 10.93
CA LEU A 60 9.91 36.76 9.59
C LEU A 60 10.92 35.59 9.59
N TYR A 61 11.81 35.53 10.58
CA TYR A 61 12.73 34.41 10.74
C TYR A 61 11.98 33.08 10.84
N GLY A 62 10.90 33.02 11.65
CA GLY A 62 10.05 31.81 11.74
C GLY A 62 9.42 31.40 10.40
N ALA A 63 8.97 32.38 9.61
CA ALA A 63 8.43 32.11 8.26
C ALA A 63 9.51 31.59 7.30
N VAL A 64 10.74 32.13 7.39
CA VAL A 64 11.86 31.67 6.57
C VAL A 64 12.30 30.24 6.95
N VAL A 65 12.28 29.91 8.24
CA VAL A 65 12.51 28.50 8.70
C VAL A 65 11.46 27.55 8.13
N PHE A 66 10.20 27.97 8.08
CA PHE A 66 9.13 27.16 7.46
C PHE A 66 9.36 26.98 5.96
N LEU A 67 9.74 28.06 5.25
CA LEU A 67 10.11 27.99 3.85
C LEU A 67 11.31 27.04 3.63
N ALA A 68 12.32 27.11 4.47
CA ALA A 68 13.48 26.23 4.39
C ALA A 68 13.10 24.75 4.57
N CYS A 69 12.24 24.43 5.54
CA CYS A 69 11.72 23.07 5.72
C CYS A 69 10.87 22.60 4.53
N PHE A 70 10.07 23.48 3.95
CA PHE A 70 9.28 23.17 2.75
C PHE A 70 10.19 22.85 1.56
N VAL A 71 11.17 23.73 1.28
CA VAL A 71 12.16 23.55 0.21
C VAL A 71 12.97 22.28 0.43
N LEU A 72 13.33 21.97 1.67
CA LEU A 72 14.03 20.75 2.03
C LEU A 72 13.19 19.50 1.67
N GLY A 73 11.92 19.45 2.09
CA GLY A 73 11.01 18.36 1.77
C GLY A 73 10.82 18.18 0.25
N TRP A 74 10.64 19.29 -0.47
CA TRP A 74 10.52 19.29 -1.91
C TRP A 74 11.77 18.72 -2.59
N THR A 75 12.95 19.18 -2.20
CA THR A 75 14.22 18.71 -2.82
C THR A 75 14.48 17.23 -2.53
N LEU A 76 14.28 16.79 -1.28
CA LEU A 76 14.54 15.41 -0.88
C LEU A 76 13.71 14.41 -1.71
N VAL A 77 12.39 14.65 -1.84
CA VAL A 77 11.54 13.76 -2.62
C VAL A 77 11.83 13.84 -4.12
N SER A 78 12.12 15.05 -4.64
CA SER A 78 12.46 15.24 -6.04
C SER A 78 13.74 14.51 -6.45
N VAL A 79 14.76 14.54 -5.60
CA VAL A 79 16.02 13.79 -5.81
C VAL A 79 15.74 12.29 -5.85
N GLN A 80 14.95 11.77 -4.90
CA GLN A 80 14.64 10.34 -4.83
C GLN A 80 13.82 9.87 -6.04
N LEU A 81 12.82 10.63 -6.48
CA LEU A 81 12.01 10.28 -7.65
C LEU A 81 12.84 10.32 -8.94
N LYS A 82 13.69 11.34 -9.11
CA LYS A 82 14.59 11.44 -10.27
C LYS A 82 15.66 10.36 -10.29
N GLN A 83 16.10 9.89 -9.13
CA GLN A 83 16.97 8.70 -9.07
C GLN A 83 16.27 7.44 -9.57
N ALA A 84 14.94 7.34 -9.43
CA ALA A 84 14.15 6.22 -9.95
C ALA A 84 13.79 6.38 -11.44
N GLU A 85 13.84 7.59 -11.99
CA GLU A 85 13.58 7.80 -13.42
C GLU A 85 14.62 7.08 -14.29
N TYR A 86 14.16 6.47 -15.36
CA TYR A 86 14.97 5.81 -16.37
C TYR A 86 14.53 6.27 -17.76
N ILE A 87 15.50 6.57 -18.62
CA ILE A 87 15.22 6.94 -20.01
C ILE A 87 15.17 5.64 -20.81
N PHE A 88 13.98 5.25 -21.21
CA PHE A 88 13.77 4.03 -21.98
C PHE A 88 14.26 4.24 -23.41
N PRO A 89 15.00 3.26 -23.98
CA PRO A 89 15.39 3.34 -25.39
C PRO A 89 14.14 3.30 -26.28
N ASN A 90 14.11 4.17 -27.29
CA ASN A 90 13.00 4.29 -28.26
C ASN A 90 12.96 3.11 -29.27
N THR A 91 13.55 1.97 -28.93
CA THR A 91 13.60 0.81 -29.80
C THR A 91 12.54 -0.21 -29.42
N GLU A 92 11.71 -0.59 -30.37
CA GLU A 92 10.74 -1.67 -30.19
C GLU A 92 11.39 -3.06 -30.10
N LYS A 93 12.68 -3.15 -30.48
CA LYS A 93 13.45 -4.42 -30.47
C LYS A 93 13.91 -4.78 -29.06
N PRO A 94 13.85 -6.07 -28.68
CA PRO A 94 14.42 -6.52 -27.43
C PRO A 94 15.95 -6.37 -27.44
N SER A 95 16.50 -5.88 -26.34
CA SER A 95 17.94 -5.78 -26.09
C SER A 95 18.38 -6.77 -25.01
N THR A 96 19.67 -7.07 -24.97
CA THR A 96 20.23 -7.96 -23.96
C THR A 96 20.79 -7.15 -22.80
N TYR A 97 20.34 -7.47 -21.59
CA TYR A 97 20.72 -6.78 -20.35
C TYR A 97 21.42 -7.73 -19.38
N ARG A 98 22.46 -7.23 -18.71
CA ARG A 98 23.03 -7.88 -17.53
C ARG A 98 22.29 -7.38 -16.29
N ILE A 99 21.73 -8.31 -15.52
CA ILE A 99 20.97 -8.03 -14.32
C ILE A 99 21.48 -8.86 -13.15
N THR A 100 21.31 -8.35 -11.92
CA THR A 100 21.54 -9.09 -10.68
C THR A 100 20.23 -9.20 -9.92
N LEU A 101 19.85 -10.39 -9.46
CA LEU A 101 18.64 -10.62 -8.66
C LEU A 101 18.82 -10.07 -7.24
N THR A 102 18.00 -9.11 -6.83
CA THR A 102 18.10 -8.45 -5.51
C THR A 102 17.17 -9.04 -4.47
N THR A 103 16.12 -9.76 -4.89
CA THR A 103 15.15 -10.41 -3.99
C THR A 103 15.06 -11.90 -4.31
N LYS A 104 14.46 -12.67 -3.37
CA LYS A 104 14.01 -14.03 -3.64
C LYS A 104 12.90 -14.07 -4.69
N PRO A 105 12.66 -15.24 -5.35
CA PRO A 105 11.54 -15.42 -6.27
C PRO A 105 10.21 -15.24 -5.54
N GLU A 106 9.35 -14.39 -6.08
CA GLU A 106 7.97 -14.21 -5.62
C GLU A 106 7.03 -14.90 -6.61
N ILE A 107 6.44 -16.02 -6.20
CA ILE A 107 5.59 -16.83 -7.08
C ILE A 107 4.23 -16.16 -7.20
N LYS A 108 3.89 -15.68 -8.40
CA LYS A 108 2.57 -15.16 -8.75
C LYS A 108 1.71 -16.23 -9.46
N LYS A 109 0.43 -15.95 -9.73
CA LYS A 109 -0.49 -16.89 -10.39
C LYS A 109 0.09 -17.44 -11.72
N ASN A 110 0.66 -16.56 -12.56
CA ASN A 110 1.10 -16.90 -13.93
C ASN A 110 2.61 -16.65 -14.20
N SER A 111 3.37 -16.14 -13.25
CA SER A 111 4.78 -15.78 -13.43
C SER A 111 5.54 -15.84 -12.11
N ILE A 112 6.87 -15.78 -12.21
CA ILE A 112 7.76 -15.59 -11.07
C ILE A 112 8.30 -14.16 -11.15
N LEU A 113 8.09 -13.37 -10.11
CA LEU A 113 8.51 -11.99 -10.03
C LEU A 113 9.84 -11.87 -9.28
N PHE A 114 10.79 -11.17 -9.87
CA PHE A 114 12.05 -10.78 -9.24
C PHE A 114 12.23 -9.26 -9.29
N ARG A 115 12.75 -8.71 -8.21
CA ARG A 115 13.32 -7.39 -8.24
C ARG A 115 14.78 -7.51 -8.60
N VAL A 116 15.21 -6.75 -9.60
CA VAL A 116 16.57 -6.85 -10.17
C VAL A 116 17.27 -5.49 -10.13
N ALA A 117 18.61 -5.52 -10.05
CA ALA A 117 19.44 -4.38 -10.35
C ALA A 117 19.96 -4.49 -11.77
N LEU A 118 19.71 -3.48 -12.59
CA LEU A 118 20.21 -3.39 -13.95
C LEU A 118 21.69 -2.96 -13.92
N ARG A 119 22.59 -3.80 -14.45
CA ARG A 119 24.04 -3.55 -14.45
C ARG A 119 24.52 -2.93 -15.75
N GLY A 120 23.87 -3.23 -16.87
CA GLY A 120 24.26 -2.70 -18.18
C GLY A 120 23.51 -3.35 -19.32
N GLU A 121 23.67 -2.78 -20.51
CA GLU A 121 23.18 -3.31 -21.78
C GLU A 121 24.36 -3.90 -22.57
N VAL A 122 24.12 -5.02 -23.24
CA VAL A 122 25.13 -5.67 -24.10
C VAL A 122 24.87 -5.25 -25.55
N LEU A 123 25.76 -4.46 -26.13
CA LEU A 123 25.69 -4.05 -27.53
C LEU A 123 26.86 -4.72 -28.29
N LYS A 124 26.55 -5.61 -29.26
CA LYS A 124 27.51 -6.22 -30.19
C LYS A 124 28.83 -6.62 -29.50
N ASP A 125 28.76 -7.52 -28.53
CA ASP A 125 29.92 -8.04 -27.77
C ASP A 125 30.70 -7.04 -26.90
N THR A 126 30.21 -5.79 -26.78
CA THR A 126 30.82 -4.80 -25.89
C THR A 126 29.85 -4.48 -24.77
N PHE A 127 30.31 -4.62 -23.51
CA PHE A 127 29.55 -4.18 -22.36
C PHE A 127 29.58 -2.65 -22.27
N LEU A 128 28.46 -2.00 -22.51
CA LEU A 128 28.31 -0.61 -22.13
C LEU A 128 28.02 -0.55 -20.60
N TYR A 129 29.12 -0.40 -19.86
CA TYR A 129 29.02 -0.02 -18.45
C TYR A 129 28.54 1.42 -18.40
N ASN A 130 27.41 1.66 -17.78
CA ASN A 130 27.09 2.89 -17.05
C ASN A 130 25.60 3.03 -16.78
N PHE A 131 25.03 2.08 -16.09
CA PHE A 131 23.78 2.42 -15.40
C PHE A 131 24.09 2.55 -13.91
N SER A 132 23.86 3.75 -13.34
CA SER A 132 23.62 3.83 -11.91
C SER A 132 22.62 2.72 -11.56
N GLU A 133 22.90 1.89 -10.57
CA GLU A 133 22.11 0.70 -10.21
C GLU A 133 20.60 1.01 -10.17
N LYS A 134 19.92 0.85 -11.31
CA LYS A 134 18.50 1.07 -11.42
C LYS A 134 17.76 -0.22 -11.08
N SER A 135 16.71 -0.11 -10.31
CA SER A 135 15.91 -1.26 -9.88
C SER A 135 14.71 -1.47 -10.82
N PHE A 136 14.54 -2.71 -11.28
CA PHE A 136 13.43 -3.12 -12.15
C PHE A 136 12.67 -4.31 -11.54
N LEU A 137 11.44 -4.53 -12.03
CA LEU A 137 10.68 -5.73 -11.77
C LEU A 137 10.64 -6.61 -13.02
N PHE A 138 11.20 -7.81 -12.92
CA PHE A 138 11.23 -8.77 -14.02
C PHE A 138 10.28 -9.94 -13.73
N TYR A 139 9.44 -10.22 -14.71
CA TYR A 139 8.48 -11.32 -14.69
C TYR A 139 9.01 -12.47 -15.55
N PHE A 140 9.35 -13.57 -14.91
CA PHE A 140 9.82 -14.80 -15.57
C PHE A 140 8.67 -15.78 -15.74
N PRO A 141 8.69 -16.65 -16.78
CA PRO A 141 7.76 -17.75 -16.89
C PRO A 141 7.97 -18.75 -15.75
N LYS A 142 6.94 -19.57 -15.47
CA LYS A 142 7.01 -20.65 -14.49
C LYS A 142 7.69 -21.88 -15.09
N ASP A 143 8.97 -21.82 -15.34
CA ASP A 143 9.78 -22.96 -15.76
C ASP A 143 10.65 -23.47 -14.59
N THR A 144 11.08 -24.72 -14.69
CA THR A 144 11.90 -25.38 -13.65
C THR A 144 13.21 -24.64 -13.39
N ALA A 145 13.78 -24.02 -14.41
CA ALA A 145 15.03 -23.27 -14.30
C ALA A 145 14.84 -21.95 -13.51
N ALA A 146 13.72 -21.25 -13.70
CA ALA A 146 13.43 -20.02 -12.99
C ALA A 146 13.16 -20.24 -11.48
N TYR A 147 12.66 -21.41 -11.10
CA TYR A 147 12.48 -21.75 -9.68
C TYR A 147 13.81 -21.97 -8.94
N SER A 148 14.88 -22.36 -9.66
CA SER A 148 16.20 -22.58 -9.05
C SER A 148 16.97 -21.29 -8.80
N LEU A 149 16.55 -20.17 -9.38
CA LEU A 149 17.19 -18.87 -9.25
C LEU A 149 17.14 -18.35 -7.82
N LYS A 150 18.27 -17.78 -7.40
CA LYS A 150 18.45 -17.25 -6.04
C LYS A 150 18.83 -15.78 -6.10
N ARG A 151 18.67 -15.11 -4.98
CA ARG A 151 19.21 -13.76 -4.81
C ARG A 151 20.72 -13.79 -5.01
N GLY A 152 21.26 -12.79 -5.71
CA GLY A 152 22.67 -12.68 -6.06
C GLY A 152 23.01 -13.25 -7.42
N ASP A 153 22.14 -14.08 -8.02
CA ASP A 153 22.40 -14.61 -9.34
C ASP A 153 22.47 -13.49 -10.37
N GLU A 154 23.48 -13.54 -11.21
CA GLU A 154 23.66 -12.66 -12.34
C GLU A 154 23.23 -13.35 -13.63
N LEU A 155 22.37 -12.65 -14.37
CA LEU A 155 21.75 -13.16 -15.57
C LEU A 155 21.99 -12.22 -16.75
N LEU A 156 22.16 -12.81 -17.94
CA LEU A 156 21.92 -12.13 -19.22
C LEU A 156 20.48 -12.41 -19.64
N VAL A 157 19.74 -11.36 -19.92
CA VAL A 157 18.32 -11.45 -20.27
C VAL A 157 18.04 -10.63 -21.51
N CYS A 158 17.47 -11.28 -22.54
CA CYS A 158 17.01 -10.60 -23.75
C CYS A 158 15.52 -10.26 -23.58
N THR A 159 15.23 -8.97 -23.40
CA THR A 159 13.88 -8.47 -23.15
C THR A 159 13.71 -7.01 -23.54
N ARG A 160 12.44 -6.53 -23.53
CA ARG A 160 12.11 -5.12 -23.67
C ARG A 160 11.81 -4.54 -22.29
N LEU A 161 12.50 -3.45 -21.96
CA LEU A 161 12.19 -2.67 -20.76
C LEU A 161 11.00 -1.75 -21.04
N SER A 162 10.06 -1.69 -20.11
CA SER A 162 8.88 -0.84 -20.21
C SER A 162 8.73 0.05 -18.96
N PRO A 163 8.27 1.30 -19.10
CA PRO A 163 7.96 2.13 -17.96
C PRO A 163 6.85 1.50 -17.12
N PRO A 164 6.78 1.80 -15.82
CA PRO A 164 5.63 1.43 -15.02
C PRO A 164 4.37 2.09 -15.61
N ALA A 165 3.32 1.33 -15.80
CA ALA A 165 2.07 1.82 -16.38
C ALA A 165 0.87 1.43 -15.51
N ASN A 166 -0.15 2.28 -15.52
CA ASN A 166 -1.48 2.00 -14.96
C ASN A 166 -2.38 1.47 -16.07
N ASN A 167 -3.43 0.73 -15.71
CA ASN A 167 -4.40 0.28 -16.71
C ASN A 167 -5.35 1.41 -17.13
N GLY A 168 -5.44 2.50 -16.36
CA GLY A 168 -6.29 3.66 -16.66
C GLY A 168 -7.78 3.39 -16.41
N ASN A 169 -8.11 2.50 -15.48
CA ASN A 169 -9.48 2.32 -15.01
C ASN A 169 -9.86 3.43 -14.01
N PRO A 170 -11.17 3.76 -13.87
CA PRO A 170 -11.62 4.77 -12.92
C PRO A 170 -11.28 4.37 -11.50
N ASP A 171 -10.84 5.34 -10.68
CA ASP A 171 -10.49 5.16 -9.26
C ASP A 171 -9.50 4.03 -8.98
N GLU A 172 -8.72 3.62 -10.00
CA GLU A 172 -7.69 2.61 -9.87
C GLU A 172 -6.50 3.15 -9.08
N PHE A 173 -5.88 2.27 -8.30
CA PHE A 173 -4.65 2.60 -7.58
C PHE A 173 -3.52 2.95 -8.54
N ASP A 174 -2.87 4.10 -8.35
CA ASP A 174 -1.73 4.57 -9.16
C ASP A 174 -0.48 3.70 -8.90
N TYR A 175 -0.47 2.53 -9.55
CA TYR A 175 0.60 1.55 -9.41
C TYR A 175 1.93 2.04 -10.00
N ALA A 176 1.89 2.79 -11.09
CA ALA A 176 3.09 3.36 -11.70
C ALA A 176 3.81 4.31 -10.74
N ARG A 177 3.07 5.22 -10.12
CA ARG A 177 3.63 6.15 -9.14
C ARG A 177 4.08 5.45 -7.87
N TYR A 178 3.34 4.44 -7.42
CA TYR A 178 3.76 3.60 -6.30
C TYR A 178 5.12 2.93 -6.57
N LEU A 179 5.33 2.36 -7.75
CA LEU A 179 6.60 1.73 -8.12
C LEU A 179 7.76 2.75 -8.16
N LEU A 180 7.54 3.92 -8.76
CA LEU A 180 8.55 5.00 -8.77
C LEU A 180 8.92 5.44 -7.34
N ARG A 181 7.93 5.60 -6.46
CA ARG A 181 8.17 5.89 -5.03
C ARG A 181 8.94 4.77 -4.33
N LYS A 182 8.77 3.52 -4.73
CA LYS A 182 9.56 2.37 -4.23
C LYS A 182 10.95 2.27 -4.87
N GLY A 183 11.32 3.22 -5.74
CA GLY A 183 12.61 3.23 -6.45
C GLY A 183 12.70 2.19 -7.56
N VAL A 184 11.56 1.76 -8.11
CA VAL A 184 11.49 0.87 -9.27
C VAL A 184 11.36 1.71 -10.52
N SER A 185 12.32 1.58 -11.42
CA SER A 185 12.41 2.38 -12.64
C SER A 185 11.56 1.83 -13.79
N GLY A 186 11.29 0.53 -13.81
CA GLY A 186 10.51 -0.09 -14.88
C GLY A 186 10.20 -1.55 -14.63
N THR A 187 9.57 -2.15 -15.63
CA THR A 187 9.17 -3.55 -15.65
C THR A 187 9.66 -4.24 -16.92
N ALA A 188 9.85 -5.56 -16.89
CA ALA A 188 10.13 -6.36 -18.07
C ALA A 188 9.52 -7.76 -17.98
N TYR A 189 9.12 -8.30 -19.13
CA TYR A 189 8.60 -9.66 -19.25
C TYR A 189 9.60 -10.52 -20.00
N VAL A 190 10.14 -11.53 -19.34
CA VAL A 190 11.14 -12.44 -19.90
C VAL A 190 10.43 -13.62 -20.56
N ARG A 191 10.81 -13.96 -21.79
CA ARG A 191 10.29 -15.14 -22.47
C ARG A 191 11.11 -16.38 -22.07
N ALA A 192 10.51 -17.56 -22.11
CA ALA A 192 11.22 -18.81 -21.89
C ALA A 192 12.39 -18.96 -22.85
N GLY A 193 13.56 -19.36 -22.35
CA GLY A 193 14.78 -19.52 -23.15
C GLY A 193 15.50 -18.21 -23.53
N HIS A 194 14.99 -17.04 -23.16
CA HIS A 194 15.63 -15.75 -23.45
C HIS A 194 16.45 -15.20 -22.28
N TRP A 195 16.99 -16.07 -21.45
CA TRP A 195 17.89 -15.73 -20.37
C TRP A 195 18.90 -16.84 -20.08
N CYS A 196 20.06 -16.49 -19.55
CA CYS A 196 21.09 -17.43 -19.08
C CYS A 196 21.76 -16.90 -17.82
N ALA A 197 22.12 -17.80 -16.91
CA ALA A 197 22.90 -17.46 -15.72
C ALA A 197 24.38 -17.35 -16.11
N ILE A 198 25.05 -16.29 -15.66
CA ILE A 198 26.47 -16.00 -15.96
C ILE A 198 27.35 -16.06 -14.72
N GLY A 199 26.77 -15.94 -13.54
CA GLY A 199 27.52 -15.94 -12.29
C GLY A 199 26.62 -15.68 -11.09
N CYS A 200 27.26 -15.49 -9.95
CA CYS A 200 26.60 -15.11 -8.70
C CYS A 200 27.42 -14.01 -8.03
N ASP A 201 26.79 -12.88 -7.75
CA ASP A 201 27.37 -11.81 -6.93
C ASP A 201 27.25 -12.22 -5.45
N SER A 202 28.37 -12.64 -4.87
CA SER A 202 28.44 -13.04 -3.46
C SER A 202 28.47 -11.85 -2.49
N THR A 203 28.59 -10.62 -2.99
CA THR A 203 28.61 -9.41 -2.18
C THR A 203 27.21 -9.05 -1.73
N LEU A 204 26.86 -9.42 -0.50
CA LEU A 204 25.57 -9.12 0.09
C LEU A 204 25.58 -7.71 0.70
N THR A 205 24.64 -6.88 0.31
CA THR A 205 24.39 -5.62 1.02
C THR A 205 23.92 -5.92 2.45
N PHE A 206 24.08 -4.95 3.36
CA PHE A 206 23.65 -5.08 4.76
C PHE A 206 22.18 -5.54 4.89
N ARG A 207 21.29 -5.00 4.05
CA ARG A 207 19.89 -5.40 4.01
C ARG A 207 19.70 -6.85 3.52
N GLN A 208 20.48 -7.28 2.55
CA GLN A 208 20.42 -8.66 2.04
C GLN A 208 20.92 -9.66 3.09
N GLN A 209 21.97 -9.32 3.86
CA GLN A 209 22.42 -10.12 5.00
C GLN A 209 21.32 -10.28 6.04
N ALA A 210 20.59 -9.19 6.35
CA ALA A 210 19.45 -9.22 7.26
C ALA A 210 18.36 -10.19 6.79
N LEU A 211 18.01 -10.14 5.50
CA LEU A 211 17.01 -11.03 4.91
C LEU A 211 17.46 -12.50 4.89
N GLU A 212 18.76 -12.74 4.73
CA GLU A 212 19.31 -14.10 4.83
C GLU A 212 19.25 -14.65 6.25
N CYS A 213 19.62 -13.83 7.25
CA CYS A 213 19.43 -14.19 8.66
C CYS A 213 17.97 -14.51 8.97
N ARG A 214 17.02 -13.71 8.47
CA ARG A 214 15.59 -13.98 8.63
C ARG A 214 15.18 -15.34 8.06
N SER A 215 15.65 -15.69 6.86
CA SER A 215 15.35 -16.97 6.23
C SER A 215 15.89 -18.16 7.01
N ARG A 216 17.07 -18.02 7.63
CA ARG A 216 17.64 -19.06 8.51
C ARG A 216 16.79 -19.27 9.76
N LEU A 217 16.21 -18.20 10.31
CA LEU A 217 15.30 -18.31 11.47
C LEU A 217 13.99 -19.00 11.10
N VAL A 218 13.41 -18.74 9.90
CA VAL A 218 12.24 -19.48 9.41
C VAL A 218 12.57 -20.96 9.26
N ALA A 219 13.73 -21.30 8.67
CA ALA A 219 14.17 -22.69 8.54
C ALA A 219 14.35 -23.37 9.91
N LEU A 220 14.83 -22.60 10.92
CA LEU A 220 14.93 -23.10 12.29
C LEU A 220 13.55 -23.45 12.87
N TYR A 221 12.53 -22.59 12.73
CA TYR A 221 11.15 -22.90 13.15
C TYR A 221 10.59 -24.14 12.45
N ARG A 222 10.86 -24.27 11.15
CA ARG A 222 10.44 -25.45 10.37
C ARG A 222 11.11 -26.74 10.89
N ASN A 223 12.37 -26.67 11.28
CA ASN A 223 13.10 -27.80 11.87
C ASN A 223 12.60 -28.17 13.27
N MET A 224 12.01 -27.22 14.02
CA MET A 224 11.34 -27.46 15.30
C MET A 224 9.95 -28.12 15.16
N GLY A 225 9.49 -28.36 13.94
CA GLY A 225 8.23 -29.07 13.68
C GLY A 225 7.05 -28.17 13.32
N PHE A 226 7.18 -26.82 13.41
CA PHE A 226 6.09 -25.94 12.98
C PHE A 226 5.83 -26.06 11.50
N ARG A 227 4.56 -26.15 11.09
CA ARG A 227 4.12 -26.30 9.69
C ARG A 227 2.83 -25.51 9.43
N GLY A 228 2.51 -25.31 8.14
CA GLY A 228 1.25 -24.68 7.73
C GLY A 228 1.00 -23.32 8.36
N ASP A 229 -0.22 -23.13 8.84
CA ASP A 229 -0.70 -21.86 9.40
C ASP A 229 0.07 -21.44 10.66
N GLU A 230 0.48 -22.40 11.49
CA GLU A 230 1.25 -22.13 12.72
C GLU A 230 2.64 -21.58 12.40
N LEU A 231 3.36 -22.18 11.44
CA LEU A 231 4.64 -21.67 10.97
C LEU A 231 4.50 -20.28 10.37
N ALA A 232 3.49 -20.08 9.51
CA ALA A 232 3.23 -18.82 8.84
C ALA A 232 2.97 -17.69 9.84
N VAL A 233 2.08 -17.94 10.81
CA VAL A 233 1.72 -16.95 11.86
C VAL A 233 2.89 -16.71 12.80
N LEU A 234 3.58 -17.75 13.29
CA LEU A 234 4.76 -17.61 14.15
C LEU A 234 5.84 -16.76 13.47
N SER A 235 6.15 -17.06 12.21
CA SER A 235 7.15 -16.34 11.42
C SER A 235 6.76 -14.87 11.19
N ALA A 236 5.48 -14.62 10.90
CA ALA A 236 4.96 -13.26 10.74
C ALA A 236 5.04 -12.44 12.03
N LEU A 237 4.64 -13.03 13.18
CA LEU A 237 4.60 -12.37 14.48
C LEU A 237 5.98 -12.09 15.08
N THR A 238 6.97 -12.97 14.84
CA THR A 238 8.27 -12.91 15.52
C THR A 238 9.38 -12.31 14.69
N ILE A 239 9.43 -12.63 13.40
CA ILE A 239 10.51 -12.20 12.48
C ILE A 239 10.01 -11.42 11.28
N GLY A 240 8.69 -11.23 11.15
CA GLY A 240 8.06 -10.43 10.09
C GLY A 240 8.11 -11.08 8.71
N ASP A 241 8.28 -12.39 8.65
CA ASP A 241 8.20 -13.13 7.40
C ASP A 241 6.75 -13.45 7.07
N LYS A 242 6.33 -13.04 5.87
CA LYS A 242 4.96 -13.20 5.36
C LYS A 242 4.88 -14.14 4.16
N GLU A 243 6.01 -14.72 3.75
CA GLU A 243 6.10 -15.54 2.53
C GLU A 243 5.24 -16.81 2.65
N GLU A 244 5.07 -17.36 3.86
CA GLU A 244 4.30 -18.56 4.14
C GLU A 244 2.79 -18.30 4.41
N LEU A 245 2.36 -17.03 4.47
CA LEU A 245 0.95 -16.71 4.77
C LEU A 245 0.04 -17.03 3.58
N SER A 246 -0.96 -17.89 3.80
CA SER A 246 -2.00 -18.19 2.83
C SER A 246 -2.96 -16.99 2.66
N GLU A 247 -3.56 -16.85 1.47
CA GLU A 247 -4.58 -15.80 1.23
C GLU A 247 -5.74 -15.92 2.22
N SER A 248 -6.16 -17.13 2.58
CA SER A 248 -7.25 -17.38 3.53
C SER A 248 -6.93 -16.85 4.95
N ILE A 249 -5.71 -17.07 5.45
CA ILE A 249 -5.31 -16.49 6.76
C ILE A 249 -5.28 -14.98 6.70
N VAL A 250 -4.73 -14.40 5.65
CA VAL A 250 -4.69 -12.93 5.50
C VAL A 250 -6.11 -12.36 5.49
N GLU A 251 -7.06 -13.01 4.84
CA GLU A 251 -8.48 -12.64 4.81
C GLU A 251 -9.12 -12.76 6.20
N THR A 252 -8.98 -13.91 6.90
CA THR A 252 -9.48 -14.11 8.27
C THR A 252 -9.00 -13.01 9.21
N TYR A 253 -7.69 -12.69 9.19
CA TYR A 253 -7.14 -11.63 10.02
C TYR A 253 -7.64 -10.23 9.62
N SER A 254 -7.93 -10.03 8.33
CA SER A 254 -8.47 -8.76 7.83
C SER A 254 -9.91 -8.54 8.30
N VAL A 255 -10.79 -9.50 8.09
CA VAL A 255 -12.20 -9.46 8.48
C VAL A 255 -12.34 -9.30 10.00
N ALA A 256 -11.56 -10.05 10.77
CA ALA A 256 -11.53 -9.93 12.24
C ALA A 256 -10.89 -8.62 12.75
N GLY A 257 -10.30 -7.77 11.89
CA GLY A 257 -9.64 -6.52 12.27
C GLY A 257 -8.24 -6.70 12.91
N ALA A 258 -7.61 -7.84 12.70
CA ALA A 258 -6.29 -8.19 13.22
C ALA A 258 -5.15 -8.11 12.20
N SER A 259 -5.36 -7.54 11.00
CA SER A 259 -4.31 -7.40 9.96
C SER A 259 -3.03 -6.74 10.47
N HIS A 260 -3.17 -5.81 11.42
CA HIS A 260 -2.06 -5.12 12.06
C HIS A 260 -1.19 -6.04 12.93
N VAL A 261 -1.71 -7.19 13.34
CA VAL A 261 -1.00 -8.22 14.13
C VAL A 261 -0.06 -9.02 13.23
N LEU A 262 -0.48 -9.40 12.02
CA LEU A 262 0.38 -10.08 11.02
C LEU A 262 1.54 -9.22 10.52
N ALA A 263 1.46 -7.92 10.70
CA ALA A 263 2.58 -7.02 10.45
C ALA A 263 3.32 -6.77 11.76
N LEU A 264 4.63 -7.01 11.79
CA LEU A 264 5.43 -6.58 12.94
C LEU A 264 5.16 -5.11 13.22
N SER A 265 4.56 -4.84 14.37
CA SER A 265 4.05 -3.53 14.76
C SER A 265 4.83 -2.94 15.93
N GLY A 266 4.55 -1.68 16.25
CA GLY A 266 5.06 -1.04 17.44
C GLY A 266 4.73 -1.80 18.73
N LEU A 267 3.62 -2.55 18.74
CA LEU A 267 3.22 -3.39 19.88
C LEU A 267 4.23 -4.52 20.14
N HIS A 268 4.70 -5.21 19.09
CA HIS A 268 5.71 -6.28 19.20
C HIS A 268 7.04 -5.75 19.73
N ILE A 269 7.49 -4.59 19.20
CA ILE A 269 8.69 -3.91 19.69
C ILE A 269 8.50 -3.50 21.15
N GLY A 270 7.28 -3.08 21.53
CA GLY A 270 6.90 -2.78 22.91
C GLY A 270 7.05 -3.97 23.84
N PHE A 271 6.58 -5.15 23.43
CA PHE A 271 6.72 -6.39 24.20
C PHE A 271 8.20 -6.77 24.37
N ILE A 272 8.98 -6.73 23.29
CA ILE A 272 10.42 -7.03 23.35
C ILE A 272 11.15 -6.02 24.22
N SER A 273 10.85 -4.71 24.05
CA SER A 273 11.42 -3.66 24.89
C SER A 273 11.08 -3.85 26.36
N ALA A 274 9.82 -4.18 26.67
CA ALA A 274 9.37 -4.44 28.05
C ALA A 274 10.07 -5.67 28.65
N LEU A 275 10.24 -6.73 27.87
CA LEU A 275 10.98 -7.94 28.30
C LEU A 275 12.44 -7.60 28.59
N LEU A 276 13.12 -6.90 27.69
CA LEU A 276 14.52 -6.50 27.88
C LEU A 276 14.68 -5.59 29.10
N LEU A 277 13.79 -4.61 29.27
CA LEU A 277 13.78 -3.74 30.43
C LEU A 277 13.53 -4.53 31.73
N PHE A 278 12.61 -5.50 31.70
CA PHE A 278 12.31 -6.35 32.84
C PHE A 278 13.53 -7.18 33.24
N VAL A 279 14.18 -7.87 32.29
CA VAL A 279 15.38 -8.71 32.54
C VAL A 279 16.56 -7.87 33.05
N LEU A 280 16.73 -6.66 32.49
CA LEU A 280 17.83 -5.77 32.87
C LEU A 280 17.51 -4.90 34.12
N SER A 281 16.25 -4.87 34.57
CA SER A 281 15.84 -4.01 35.71
C SER A 281 16.57 -4.26 37.00
N PRO A 282 16.90 -5.49 37.41
CA PRO A 282 17.66 -5.72 38.67
C PRO A 282 19.03 -5.02 38.66
N LEU A 283 19.66 -4.95 37.48
CA LEU A 283 20.99 -4.34 37.36
C LEU A 283 20.95 -2.81 37.57
N TRP A 284 19.94 -2.09 37.03
CA TRP A 284 19.91 -0.63 37.26
C TRP A 284 19.34 -0.24 38.64
N ILE A 285 18.53 -1.11 39.25
CA ILE A 285 18.04 -0.88 40.63
C ILE A 285 19.22 -0.95 41.59
N ARG A 286 20.10 -1.93 41.39
CA ARG A 286 21.28 -2.09 42.23
C ARG A 286 22.39 -1.08 41.95
N TRP A 287 22.57 -0.69 40.64
CA TRP A 287 23.68 0.14 40.18
C TRP A 287 23.13 1.30 39.31
N ARG A 288 22.72 2.40 39.96
CA ARG A 288 22.06 3.53 39.29
C ARG A 288 22.92 4.19 38.22
N PHE A 289 24.23 4.15 38.28
CA PHE A 289 25.15 4.66 37.28
C PHE A 289 25.14 3.82 35.98
N LEU A 290 24.72 2.56 36.01
CA LEU A 290 24.60 1.70 34.83
C LEU A 290 23.36 2.00 33.99
N LYS A 291 22.40 2.77 34.51
CA LYS A 291 21.13 3.03 33.81
C LYS A 291 21.30 3.53 32.40
N PRO A 292 22.16 4.53 32.05
CA PRO A 292 22.32 4.99 30.67
C PRO A 292 22.92 3.89 29.75
N PHE A 293 23.87 3.10 30.27
CA PHE A 293 24.47 2.00 29.51
C PHE A 293 23.47 0.88 29.25
N LEU A 294 22.62 0.55 30.20
CA LEU A 294 21.58 -0.46 30.05
C LEU A 294 20.50 0.00 29.05
N PHE A 295 20.11 1.27 29.06
CA PHE A 295 19.19 1.80 28.06
C PHE A 295 19.82 1.79 26.67
N LEU A 296 21.10 2.14 26.55
CA LEU A 296 21.84 2.03 25.29
C LEU A 296 21.88 0.57 24.81
N SER A 297 22.12 -0.39 25.72
CA SER A 297 22.10 -1.82 25.37
C SER A 297 20.73 -2.28 24.88
N VAL A 298 19.63 -1.83 25.51
CA VAL A 298 18.27 -2.10 25.02
C VAL A 298 18.07 -1.53 23.62
N ILE A 299 18.50 -0.28 23.37
CA ILE A 299 18.42 0.34 22.05
C ILE A 299 19.19 -0.49 21.01
N LEU A 300 20.42 -0.88 21.31
CA LEU A 300 21.23 -1.72 20.43
C LEU A 300 20.59 -3.08 20.14
N LEU A 301 20.01 -3.73 21.15
CA LEU A 301 19.27 -4.98 20.98
C LEU A 301 18.01 -4.81 20.12
N LEU A 302 17.28 -3.71 20.28
CA LEU A 302 16.13 -3.41 19.43
C LEU A 302 16.54 -3.15 17.97
N TRP A 303 17.67 -2.48 17.73
CA TRP A 303 18.22 -2.32 16.38
C TRP A 303 18.74 -3.65 15.82
N GLY A 304 19.34 -4.51 16.64
CA GLY A 304 19.70 -5.89 16.28
C GLY A 304 18.45 -6.70 15.87
N PHE A 305 17.35 -6.56 16.61
CA PHE A 305 16.08 -7.17 16.25
C PHE A 305 15.52 -6.59 14.94
N ALA A 306 15.59 -5.27 14.74
CA ALA A 306 15.20 -4.64 13.47
C ALA A 306 16.01 -5.19 12.29
N PHE A 307 17.31 -5.44 12.49
CA PHE A 307 18.14 -6.09 11.50
C PHE A 307 17.66 -7.52 11.21
N LEU A 308 17.45 -8.35 12.22
CA LEU A 308 16.96 -9.73 12.05
C LEU A 308 15.62 -9.80 11.31
N THR A 309 14.75 -8.80 11.47
CA THR A 309 13.45 -8.71 10.78
C THR A 309 13.54 -8.13 9.38
N GLY A 310 14.74 -7.93 8.82
CA GLY A 310 14.97 -7.40 7.48
C GLY A 310 14.75 -5.91 7.33
N LEU A 311 14.84 -5.13 8.42
CA LEU A 311 14.70 -3.67 8.44
C LEU A 311 13.37 -3.19 7.81
N SER A 312 12.28 -3.89 8.10
CA SER A 312 10.96 -3.49 7.61
C SER A 312 10.59 -2.08 8.10
N SER A 313 9.90 -1.31 7.25
CA SER A 313 9.57 0.10 7.57
C SER A 313 8.78 0.24 8.88
N SER A 314 7.92 -0.73 9.21
CA SER A 314 7.14 -0.74 10.44
C SER A 314 8.02 -0.92 11.68
N VAL A 315 8.94 -1.88 11.64
CA VAL A 315 9.87 -2.16 12.76
C VAL A 315 10.83 -0.99 12.97
N VAL A 316 11.41 -0.46 11.88
CA VAL A 316 12.32 0.71 11.97
C VAL A 316 11.62 1.89 12.65
N ARG A 317 10.37 2.21 12.24
CA ARG A 317 9.58 3.27 12.90
C ARG A 317 9.45 3.04 14.39
N ALA A 318 9.04 1.83 14.77
CA ALA A 318 8.84 1.49 16.17
C ALA A 318 10.15 1.59 16.97
N VAL A 319 11.24 1.03 16.44
CA VAL A 319 12.55 1.07 17.12
C VAL A 319 13.05 2.51 17.28
N VAL A 320 12.87 3.37 16.26
CA VAL A 320 13.20 4.80 16.38
C VAL A 320 12.36 5.46 17.47
N MET A 321 11.03 5.24 17.50
CA MET A 321 10.15 5.79 18.54
C MET A 321 10.56 5.31 19.94
N TYR A 322 10.83 4.01 20.10
CA TYR A 322 11.26 3.45 21.39
C TYR A 322 12.65 3.94 21.79
N SER A 323 13.58 4.11 20.85
CA SER A 323 14.89 4.70 21.11
C SER A 323 14.77 6.10 21.67
N PHE A 324 13.97 6.97 21.06
CA PHE A 324 13.68 8.31 21.58
C PHE A 324 12.94 8.25 22.92
N GLY A 325 11.99 7.35 23.09
CA GLY A 325 11.30 7.13 24.36
C GLY A 325 12.26 6.77 25.49
N LEU A 326 13.17 5.81 25.27
CA LEU A 326 14.18 5.40 26.25
C LEU A 326 15.18 6.52 26.56
N LEU A 327 15.68 7.23 25.53
CA LEU A 327 16.56 8.38 25.74
C LEU A 327 15.87 9.50 26.52
N SER A 328 14.57 9.76 26.28
CA SER A 328 13.80 10.75 27.03
C SER A 328 13.65 10.38 28.51
N MET A 329 13.69 9.10 28.88
CA MET A 329 13.65 8.65 30.28
C MET A 329 14.94 8.95 31.03
N LEU A 330 16.04 9.25 30.34
CA LEU A 330 17.29 9.70 30.95
C LEU A 330 17.22 11.19 31.35
N ILE A 331 16.34 11.96 30.70
CA ILE A 331 16.17 13.40 30.96
C ILE A 331 14.95 13.59 31.87
N PRO A 332 15.11 14.05 33.11
CA PRO A 332 14.01 14.14 34.08
C PRO A 332 12.80 14.95 33.61
N ALA A 333 13.00 15.97 32.78
CA ALA A 333 11.96 16.84 32.25
C ALA A 333 11.13 16.22 31.10
N CYS A 334 11.58 15.10 30.50
CA CYS A 334 11.00 14.56 29.25
C CYS A 334 10.43 13.14 29.41
N ARG A 335 9.93 12.77 30.58
CA ARG A 335 9.56 11.38 30.92
C ARG A 335 8.30 10.81 30.23
N LYS A 336 7.57 11.59 29.42
CA LYS A 336 6.34 11.14 28.77
C LYS A 336 6.46 11.21 27.25
N LEU A 337 5.93 10.22 26.56
CA LEU A 337 5.72 10.31 25.12
C LEU A 337 4.77 11.47 24.84
N THR A 338 5.25 12.45 24.10
CA THR A 338 4.49 13.65 23.76
C THR A 338 4.31 13.74 22.26
N LEU A 339 3.36 14.58 21.83
CA LEU A 339 3.21 14.89 20.40
C LEU A 339 4.50 15.46 19.79
N ASN A 340 5.34 16.14 20.60
CA ASN A 340 6.61 16.62 20.12
C ASN A 340 7.61 15.48 19.84
N THR A 341 7.65 14.45 20.69
CA THR A 341 8.47 13.25 20.46
C THR A 341 8.04 12.53 19.17
N LEU A 342 6.71 12.43 18.96
CA LEU A 342 6.16 11.89 17.71
C LEU A 342 6.56 12.76 16.51
N GLY A 343 6.50 14.08 16.65
CA GLY A 343 6.93 15.04 15.63
C GLY A 343 8.41 14.94 15.28
N VAL A 344 9.30 14.80 16.29
CA VAL A 344 10.75 14.56 16.09
C VAL A 344 10.96 13.27 15.29
N THR A 345 10.30 12.19 15.69
CA THR A 345 10.44 10.89 15.04
C THR A 345 10.01 10.97 13.57
N ALA A 346 8.83 11.54 13.30
CA ALA A 346 8.33 11.71 11.93
C ALA A 346 9.27 12.60 11.10
N PHE A 347 9.71 13.72 11.66
CA PHE A 347 10.62 14.66 11.00
C PHE A 347 11.92 13.97 10.58
N LEU A 348 12.59 13.28 11.50
CA LEU A 348 13.84 12.57 11.21
C LEU A 348 13.65 11.44 10.22
N MET A 349 12.57 10.66 10.34
CA MET A 349 12.28 9.58 9.38
C MET A 349 12.05 10.12 7.97
N LEU A 350 11.33 11.23 7.82
CA LEU A 350 11.07 11.85 6.52
C LEU A 350 12.31 12.55 5.94
N LEU A 351 13.27 12.95 6.76
CA LEU A 351 14.58 13.39 6.29
C LEU A 351 15.39 12.24 5.66
N PHE A 352 15.33 11.06 6.24
CA PHE A 352 16.01 9.86 5.71
C PHE A 352 15.33 9.32 4.46
N ASN A 353 14.00 9.26 4.48
CA ASN A 353 13.24 8.74 3.34
C ASN A 353 11.88 9.47 3.22
N PRO A 354 11.81 10.55 2.42
CA PRO A 354 10.62 11.38 2.30
C PRO A 354 9.42 10.61 1.71
N VAL A 355 9.65 9.57 0.92
CA VAL A 355 8.60 8.76 0.29
C VAL A 355 7.82 7.91 1.31
N TRP A 356 8.35 7.70 2.53
CA TRP A 356 7.59 7.05 3.60
C TRP A 356 6.30 7.80 3.97
N LEU A 357 6.19 9.09 3.69
CA LEU A 357 4.96 9.85 3.88
C LEU A 357 3.76 9.20 3.14
N PHE A 358 4.01 8.61 1.98
CA PHE A 358 3.00 7.95 1.14
C PHE A 358 2.84 6.45 1.45
N ASP A 359 3.60 5.92 2.42
CA ASP A 359 3.48 4.53 2.86
C ASP A 359 2.29 4.40 3.83
N VAL A 360 1.32 3.56 3.46
CA VAL A 360 0.09 3.34 4.26
C VAL A 360 0.43 2.95 5.70
N GLY A 361 1.43 2.10 5.88
CA GLY A 361 1.87 1.70 7.22
C GLY A 361 2.45 2.87 8.03
N PHE A 362 3.15 3.82 7.39
CA PHE A 362 3.62 5.05 8.05
C PHE A 362 2.43 5.89 8.52
N GLN A 363 1.47 6.14 7.65
CA GLN A 363 0.29 6.95 7.98
C GLN A 363 -0.54 6.32 9.10
N LEU A 364 -0.85 5.01 9.00
CA LEU A 364 -1.62 4.30 10.03
C LEU A 364 -0.89 4.27 11.38
N SER A 365 0.42 4.08 11.39
CA SER A 365 1.20 4.03 12.64
C SER A 365 1.23 5.39 13.35
N PHE A 366 1.50 6.47 12.60
CA PHE A 366 1.56 7.81 13.20
C PHE A 366 0.18 8.33 13.62
N SER A 367 -0.88 8.05 12.84
CA SER A 367 -2.26 8.41 13.21
C SER A 367 -2.73 7.66 14.45
N ALA A 368 -2.43 6.34 14.56
CA ALA A 368 -2.76 5.56 15.75
C ALA A 368 -2.09 6.12 17.00
N VAL A 369 -0.76 6.34 16.97
CA VAL A 369 -0.03 6.84 18.12
C VAL A 369 -0.46 8.26 18.48
N ALA A 370 -0.69 9.13 17.50
CA ALA A 370 -1.20 10.49 17.74
C ALA A 370 -2.57 10.45 18.43
N ALA A 371 -3.49 9.62 17.94
CA ALA A 371 -4.82 9.47 18.53
C ALA A 371 -4.76 8.87 19.95
N ILE A 372 -3.90 7.86 20.18
CA ILE A 372 -3.68 7.32 21.54
C ILE A 372 -3.20 8.43 22.48
N VAL A 373 -2.19 9.20 22.09
CA VAL A 373 -1.64 10.29 22.95
C VAL A 373 -2.68 11.36 23.23
N LEU A 374 -3.56 11.66 22.26
CA LEU A 374 -4.58 12.72 22.40
C LEU A 374 -5.83 12.26 23.14
N LEU A 375 -6.34 11.06 22.82
CA LEU A 375 -7.70 10.62 23.25
C LEU A 375 -7.66 9.68 24.45
N GLN A 376 -6.67 8.77 24.51
CA GLN A 376 -6.67 7.72 25.52
C GLN A 376 -6.69 8.23 26.98
N PRO A 377 -5.96 9.32 27.36
CA PRO A 377 -6.03 9.80 28.74
C PRO A 377 -7.44 10.27 29.14
N GLY A 378 -8.17 10.91 28.19
CA GLY A 378 -9.56 11.34 28.40
C GLY A 378 -10.51 10.15 28.53
N LEU A 379 -10.40 9.18 27.60
CA LEU A 379 -11.21 7.96 27.60
C LEU A 379 -10.97 7.12 28.85
N TYR A 380 -9.71 6.96 29.26
CA TYR A 380 -9.37 6.19 30.44
C TYR A 380 -9.97 6.78 31.73
N GLY A 381 -10.02 8.12 31.80
CA GLY A 381 -10.59 8.86 32.92
C GLY A 381 -12.12 8.79 33.04
N LEU A 382 -12.85 8.26 32.03
CA LEU A 382 -14.31 8.15 32.07
C LEU A 382 -14.79 7.15 33.13
N LEU A 383 -14.03 6.09 33.42
CA LEU A 383 -14.38 5.07 34.40
C LEU A 383 -13.27 4.89 35.44
N SER A 384 -13.62 4.95 36.71
CA SER A 384 -12.73 4.64 37.82
C SER A 384 -12.89 3.17 38.24
N VAL A 385 -12.08 2.28 37.66
CA VAL A 385 -12.14 0.85 37.89
C VAL A 385 -11.26 0.46 39.07
N LYS A 386 -11.82 -0.07 40.16
CA LYS A 386 -11.09 -0.47 41.37
C LYS A 386 -10.35 -1.81 41.19
N ASN A 387 -10.97 -2.78 40.53
CA ASN A 387 -10.37 -4.10 40.32
C ASN A 387 -9.16 -4.00 39.38
N ARG A 388 -8.03 -4.60 39.76
CA ARG A 388 -6.75 -4.55 39.00
C ARG A 388 -6.86 -5.17 37.61
N LEU A 389 -7.59 -6.30 37.48
CA LEU A 389 -7.76 -6.99 36.19
C LEU A 389 -8.66 -6.19 35.26
N LEU A 390 -9.82 -5.75 35.75
CA LEU A 390 -10.75 -4.93 34.98
C LEU A 390 -10.12 -3.58 34.58
N ARG A 391 -9.26 -3.01 35.44
CA ARG A 391 -8.52 -1.78 35.12
C ARG A 391 -7.53 -1.98 33.99
N LYS A 392 -6.84 -3.13 33.92
CA LYS A 392 -5.96 -3.49 32.77
C LYS A 392 -6.79 -3.68 31.50
N ALA A 393 -7.93 -4.41 31.57
CA ALA A 393 -8.84 -4.58 30.47
C ALA A 393 -9.40 -3.24 29.97
N TRP A 394 -9.84 -2.35 30.89
CA TRP A 394 -10.27 -0.99 30.55
C TRP A 394 -9.17 -0.17 29.87
N GLY A 395 -7.93 -0.28 30.34
CA GLY A 395 -6.78 0.34 29.67
C GLY A 395 -6.60 -0.15 28.23
N LEU A 396 -6.74 -1.46 28.00
CA LEU A 396 -6.65 -2.03 26.65
C LEU A 396 -7.81 -1.58 25.76
N VAL A 397 -9.02 -1.55 26.28
CA VAL A 397 -10.22 -1.04 25.59
C VAL A 397 -10.04 0.41 25.15
N THR A 398 -9.61 1.30 26.07
CA THR A 398 -9.43 2.72 25.76
C THR A 398 -8.32 3.00 24.77
N VAL A 399 -7.22 2.23 24.81
CA VAL A 399 -6.15 2.30 23.80
C VAL A 399 -6.68 1.83 22.44
N SER A 400 -7.41 0.71 22.39
CA SER A 400 -7.96 0.17 21.14
C SER A 400 -8.96 1.13 20.48
N VAL A 401 -9.86 1.72 21.27
CA VAL A 401 -10.82 2.72 20.78
C VAL A 401 -10.09 3.97 20.27
N ALA A 402 -9.11 4.48 21.02
CA ALA A 402 -8.34 5.65 20.59
C ALA A 402 -7.58 5.39 19.29
N ALA A 403 -6.92 4.24 19.18
CA ALA A 403 -6.20 3.84 17.97
C ALA A 403 -7.15 3.70 16.78
N GLN A 404 -8.31 3.05 16.97
CA GLN A 404 -9.31 2.85 15.92
C GLN A 404 -9.86 4.17 15.40
N ILE A 405 -10.21 5.11 16.28
CA ILE A 405 -10.65 6.45 15.88
C ILE A 405 -9.59 7.15 15.02
N GLY A 406 -8.31 6.99 15.39
CA GLY A 406 -7.20 7.57 14.62
C GLY A 406 -6.93 6.90 13.29
N THR A 407 -7.21 5.61 13.15
CA THR A 407 -6.85 4.85 11.93
C THR A 407 -8.05 4.58 11.01
N ALA A 408 -9.27 4.56 11.53
CA ALA A 408 -10.46 4.21 10.75
C ALA A 408 -10.62 4.99 9.43
N PRO A 409 -10.43 6.33 9.37
CA PRO A 409 -10.58 7.05 8.11
C PRO A 409 -9.58 6.60 7.05
N LEU A 410 -8.34 6.32 7.46
CA LEU A 410 -7.30 5.83 6.55
C LEU A 410 -7.54 4.37 6.14
N VAL A 411 -8.03 3.53 7.05
CA VAL A 411 -8.39 2.14 6.74
C VAL A 411 -9.52 2.10 5.72
N MET A 412 -10.55 2.90 5.90
CA MET A 412 -11.65 3.02 4.92
C MET A 412 -11.15 3.56 3.57
N LEU A 413 -10.26 4.57 3.57
CA LEU A 413 -9.69 5.13 2.34
C LEU A 413 -8.88 4.10 1.53
N TYR A 414 -8.03 3.30 2.20
CA TYR A 414 -7.10 2.39 1.52
C TYR A 414 -7.65 0.99 1.27
N PHE A 415 -8.54 0.51 2.14
CA PHE A 415 -9.02 -0.87 2.11
C PHE A 415 -10.53 -0.98 1.86
N SER A 416 -11.26 0.16 1.82
CA SER A 416 -12.71 0.23 1.60
C SER A 416 -13.52 -0.68 2.55
N SER A 417 -12.97 -0.99 3.72
CA SER A 417 -13.57 -1.90 4.70
C SER A 417 -13.37 -1.40 6.13
N PHE A 418 -14.25 -1.84 7.04
CA PHE A 418 -14.17 -1.54 8.46
C PHE A 418 -14.58 -2.77 9.27
N SER A 419 -13.68 -3.27 10.12
CA SER A 419 -13.98 -4.36 11.05
C SER A 419 -14.76 -3.81 12.26
N THR A 420 -15.94 -4.36 12.51
CA THR A 420 -16.81 -3.94 13.63
C THR A 420 -16.39 -4.58 14.95
N HIS A 421 -15.83 -5.80 14.90
CA HIS A 421 -15.45 -6.59 16.07
C HIS A 421 -14.02 -6.31 16.55
N PHE A 422 -13.35 -5.24 16.05
CA PHE A 422 -11.97 -4.87 16.41
C PHE A 422 -11.71 -4.84 17.91
N LEU A 423 -12.71 -4.42 18.71
CA LEU A 423 -12.57 -4.31 20.16
C LEU A 423 -12.49 -5.68 20.82
N LEU A 424 -13.37 -6.61 20.42
CA LEU A 424 -13.37 -8.00 20.88
C LEU A 424 -12.04 -8.68 20.48
N THR A 425 -11.67 -8.51 19.22
CA THR A 425 -10.43 -9.03 18.66
C THR A 425 -9.21 -8.55 19.45
N ASN A 426 -9.10 -7.23 19.67
CA ASN A 426 -7.95 -6.68 20.40
C ASN A 426 -7.89 -7.15 21.85
N LEU A 427 -9.05 -7.29 22.51
CA LEU A 427 -9.13 -7.75 23.90
C LEU A 427 -8.63 -9.19 24.06
N LEU A 428 -8.92 -10.07 23.09
CA LEU A 428 -8.57 -11.48 23.12
C LEU A 428 -7.18 -11.73 22.53
N ILE A 429 -6.87 -11.12 21.39
CA ILE A 429 -5.68 -11.46 20.60
C ILE A 429 -4.41 -10.77 21.13
N ILE A 430 -4.48 -9.52 21.61
CA ILE A 430 -3.28 -8.82 22.08
C ILE A 430 -2.58 -9.55 23.26
N PRO A 431 -3.29 -10.07 24.28
CA PRO A 431 -2.64 -10.89 25.31
C PRO A 431 -2.01 -12.17 24.77
N LEU A 432 -2.66 -12.86 23.81
CA LEU A 432 -2.12 -14.06 23.17
C LEU A 432 -0.86 -13.76 22.36
N VAL A 433 -0.88 -12.69 21.56
CA VAL A 433 0.30 -12.24 20.80
C VAL A 433 1.47 -11.94 21.72
N SER A 434 1.23 -11.29 22.87
CA SER A 434 2.30 -11.05 23.84
C SER A 434 2.90 -12.34 24.38
N LEU A 435 2.05 -13.33 24.68
CA LEU A 435 2.49 -14.66 25.13
C LEU A 435 3.31 -15.36 24.06
N ILE A 436 2.84 -15.38 22.82
CA ILE A 436 3.53 -16.02 21.69
C ILE A 436 4.89 -15.37 21.44
N VAL A 437 4.97 -14.03 21.45
CA VAL A 437 6.22 -13.30 21.23
C VAL A 437 7.24 -13.62 22.35
N TYR A 438 6.82 -13.63 23.62
CA TYR A 438 7.71 -13.99 24.71
C TYR A 438 8.15 -15.44 24.64
N ALA A 439 7.23 -16.35 24.33
CA ALA A 439 7.52 -17.76 24.17
C ALA A 439 8.48 -18.01 22.99
N ALA A 440 8.32 -17.31 21.89
CA ALA A 440 9.24 -17.40 20.75
C ALA A 440 10.66 -16.92 21.08
N VAL A 441 10.80 -15.86 21.88
CA VAL A 441 12.13 -15.45 22.38
C VAL A 441 12.78 -16.54 23.24
N ILE A 442 12.02 -17.17 24.15
CA ILE A 442 12.51 -18.28 24.96
C ILE A 442 12.89 -19.47 24.07
N LEU A 443 12.07 -19.81 23.07
CA LEU A 443 12.32 -20.88 22.12
C LEU A 443 13.64 -20.68 21.35
N LEU A 444 13.95 -19.46 20.94
CA LEU A 444 15.23 -19.14 20.30
C LEU A 444 16.41 -19.21 21.28
N VAL A 445 16.24 -18.82 22.53
CA VAL A 445 17.28 -18.96 23.57
C VAL A 445 17.56 -20.42 23.89
N LEU A 446 16.57 -21.31 23.79
CA LEU A 446 16.70 -22.74 24.01
C LEU A 446 17.37 -23.50 22.86
N THR A 447 17.73 -22.83 21.75
CA THR A 447 18.38 -23.49 20.59
C THR A 447 19.60 -24.37 20.94
N PRO A 448 20.45 -24.05 21.93
CA PRO A 448 21.54 -24.92 22.35
C PRO A 448 21.10 -26.23 23.02
N PHE A 449 19.83 -26.35 23.43
CA PHE A 449 19.26 -27.50 24.14
C PHE A 449 18.12 -28.15 23.34
N PRO A 450 18.41 -29.02 22.33
CA PRO A 450 17.40 -29.48 21.37
C PRO A 450 16.20 -30.19 22.01
N VAL A 451 16.42 -31.03 23.00
CA VAL A 451 15.35 -31.77 23.69
C VAL A 451 14.38 -30.84 24.42
N LEU A 452 14.93 -29.84 25.14
CA LEU A 452 14.14 -28.87 25.87
C LEU A 452 13.43 -27.91 24.89
N GLN A 453 14.09 -27.55 23.81
CA GLN A 453 13.55 -26.74 22.75
C GLN A 453 12.33 -27.41 22.10
N GLN A 454 12.43 -28.69 21.76
CA GLN A 454 11.32 -29.44 21.14
C GLN A 454 10.12 -29.52 22.09
N LEU A 455 10.34 -29.86 23.36
CA LEU A 455 9.27 -29.89 24.36
C LEU A 455 8.57 -28.52 24.51
N PHE A 456 9.36 -27.45 24.44
CA PHE A 456 8.82 -26.09 24.56
C PHE A 456 8.12 -25.66 23.27
N ALA A 457 8.54 -26.14 22.09
CA ALA A 457 7.88 -25.88 20.82
C ALA A 457 6.43 -26.40 20.81
N ASP A 458 6.18 -27.61 21.34
CA ASP A 458 4.85 -28.19 21.46
C ASP A 458 3.93 -27.33 22.36
N VAL A 459 4.51 -26.71 23.41
CA VAL A 459 3.75 -25.78 24.28
C VAL A 459 3.43 -24.48 23.55
N VAL A 460 4.34 -23.97 22.69
CA VAL A 460 4.14 -22.73 21.92
C VAL A 460 3.09 -22.89 20.82
N GLU A 461 2.90 -24.12 20.32
CA GLU A 461 1.90 -24.39 19.31
C GLU A 461 0.45 -24.18 19.82
N ILE A 462 0.20 -24.41 21.11
CA ILE A 462 -1.13 -24.27 21.72
C ILE A 462 -1.68 -22.83 21.58
N PRO A 463 -1.00 -21.78 22.04
CA PRO A 463 -1.51 -20.41 21.90
C PRO A 463 -1.59 -19.95 20.41
N LEU A 464 -0.75 -20.48 19.52
CA LEU A 464 -0.87 -20.23 18.07
C LEU A 464 -2.16 -20.79 17.49
N ARG A 465 -2.45 -22.07 17.77
CA ARG A 465 -3.70 -22.70 17.36
C ARG A 465 -4.93 -22.02 17.95
N MET A 466 -4.85 -21.65 19.22
CA MET A 466 -5.92 -20.90 19.90
C MET A 466 -6.15 -19.55 19.27
N GLN A 467 -5.09 -18.81 18.92
CA GLN A 467 -5.21 -17.53 18.23
C GLN A 467 -5.90 -17.67 16.86
N ASN A 468 -5.46 -18.63 16.05
CA ASN A 468 -6.07 -18.87 14.73
C ASN A 468 -7.54 -19.32 14.86
N ALA A 469 -7.86 -20.18 15.82
CA ALA A 469 -9.22 -20.63 16.08
C ALA A 469 -10.15 -19.47 16.52
N LEU A 470 -9.68 -18.62 17.42
CA LEU A 470 -10.42 -17.44 17.88
C LEU A 470 -10.69 -16.46 16.73
N LEU A 471 -9.73 -16.21 15.86
CA LEU A 471 -9.91 -15.30 14.72
C LEU A 471 -10.89 -15.86 13.70
N ARG A 472 -10.83 -17.17 13.38
CA ARG A 472 -11.83 -17.84 12.55
C ARG A 472 -13.23 -17.80 13.17
N TRP A 473 -13.33 -17.92 14.48
CA TRP A 473 -14.62 -17.76 15.17
C TRP A 473 -15.14 -16.32 15.08
N ILE A 474 -14.30 -15.31 15.27
CA ILE A 474 -14.69 -13.89 15.14
C ILE A 474 -15.11 -13.56 13.70
N GLU A 475 -14.42 -14.09 12.70
CA GLU A 475 -14.75 -13.94 11.29
C GLU A 475 -16.17 -14.42 10.96
N GLN A 476 -16.63 -15.51 11.62
CA GLN A 476 -17.97 -16.09 11.43
C GLN A 476 -19.09 -15.34 12.15
N LEU A 477 -18.76 -14.36 13.01
CA LEU A 477 -19.77 -13.56 13.68
C LEU A 477 -20.51 -12.66 12.67
N PRO A 478 -21.82 -12.41 12.88
CA PRO A 478 -22.58 -11.54 11.99
C PRO A 478 -21.98 -10.14 11.97
N LEU A 479 -21.96 -9.52 10.79
CA LEU A 479 -21.43 -8.18 10.57
C LEU A 479 -19.96 -8.02 11.04
N ALA A 480 -19.12 -9.04 10.87
CA ALA A 480 -17.71 -8.99 11.26
C ALA A 480 -16.95 -7.86 10.55
N SER A 481 -17.26 -7.60 9.28
CA SER A 481 -16.78 -6.43 8.54
C SER A 481 -17.90 -5.72 7.81
N ILE A 482 -17.74 -4.42 7.59
CA ILE A 482 -18.51 -3.61 6.65
C ILE A 482 -17.59 -3.31 5.50
N ASP A 483 -17.91 -3.86 4.33
CA ASP A 483 -17.12 -3.70 3.12
C ASP A 483 -17.75 -2.68 2.16
N ARG A 484 -16.99 -2.31 1.12
CA ARG A 484 -17.40 -1.35 0.08
C ARG A 484 -17.71 0.04 0.61
N ILE A 485 -17.01 0.46 1.66
CA ILE A 485 -17.10 1.83 2.17
C ILE A 485 -16.25 2.70 1.23
N TRP A 486 -16.90 3.66 0.58
CA TRP A 486 -16.19 4.68 -0.20
C TRP A 486 -15.93 5.91 0.65
N VAL A 487 -14.66 6.30 0.72
CA VAL A 487 -14.18 7.50 1.40
C VAL A 487 -13.10 8.11 0.53
N ASP A 488 -13.17 9.40 0.25
CA ASP A 488 -12.14 10.10 -0.48
C ASP A 488 -11.14 10.82 0.46
N ILE A 489 -10.11 11.44 -0.11
CA ILE A 489 -9.08 12.13 0.67
C ILE A 489 -9.62 13.36 1.41
N TRP A 490 -10.66 14.00 0.87
CA TRP A 490 -11.29 15.15 1.50
C TRP A 490 -12.15 14.76 2.69
N ASP A 491 -12.86 13.61 2.62
CA ASP A 491 -13.58 13.03 3.74
C ASP A 491 -12.63 12.76 4.91
N VAL A 492 -11.46 12.14 4.62
CA VAL A 492 -10.42 11.88 5.64
C VAL A 492 -9.91 13.18 6.25
N PHE A 493 -9.62 14.18 5.42
CA PHE A 493 -9.16 15.50 5.91
C PHE A 493 -10.19 16.17 6.80
N LEU A 494 -11.45 16.23 6.36
CA LEU A 494 -12.56 16.80 7.12
C LEU A 494 -12.82 16.05 8.43
N PHE A 495 -12.75 14.72 8.40
CA PHE A 495 -12.87 13.91 9.60
C PHE A 495 -11.79 14.26 10.64
N TYR A 496 -10.51 14.34 10.24
CA TYR A 496 -9.45 14.71 11.18
C TYR A 496 -9.60 16.15 11.68
N CYS A 497 -10.05 17.08 10.85
CA CYS A 497 -10.39 18.44 11.29
C CYS A 497 -11.50 18.41 12.36
N CYS A 498 -12.59 17.68 12.13
CA CYS A 498 -13.68 17.51 13.09
C CYS A 498 -13.17 16.85 14.39
N LEU A 499 -12.34 15.81 14.29
CA LEU A 499 -11.76 15.14 15.45
C LEU A 499 -10.90 16.08 16.30
N LEU A 500 -10.05 16.88 15.69
CA LEU A 500 -9.22 17.87 16.40
C LEU A 500 -10.07 18.95 17.07
N LEU A 501 -11.12 19.41 16.40
CA LEU A 501 -12.06 20.37 16.95
C LEU A 501 -12.88 19.78 18.10
N PHE A 502 -13.32 18.53 17.98
CA PHE A 502 -13.97 17.79 19.07
C PHE A 502 -13.04 17.66 20.28
N CYS A 503 -11.78 17.25 20.09
CA CYS A 503 -10.80 17.23 21.18
C CYS A 503 -10.65 18.59 21.85
N ARG A 504 -10.69 19.66 21.06
CA ARG A 504 -10.61 21.03 21.59
C ARG A 504 -11.86 21.41 22.41
N VAL A 505 -13.07 21.05 21.96
CA VAL A 505 -14.31 21.20 22.72
C VAL A 505 -14.26 20.42 24.02
N TRP A 506 -13.79 19.16 23.97
CA TRP A 506 -13.61 18.30 25.14
C TRP A 506 -12.71 18.93 26.21
N MET A 507 -11.58 19.50 25.76
CA MET A 507 -10.62 20.16 26.67
C MET A 507 -11.09 21.55 27.14
N ARG A 508 -11.88 22.25 26.32
CA ARG A 508 -12.29 23.64 26.56
C ARG A 508 -13.73 23.84 26.12
N ARG A 509 -14.64 23.72 27.07
CA ARG A 509 -16.09 23.81 26.87
C ARG A 509 -16.52 25.28 26.73
N THR A 510 -16.03 26.00 25.68
CA THR A 510 -16.47 27.35 25.36
C THR A 510 -17.47 27.33 24.21
N ALA A 511 -18.48 28.23 24.25
CA ALA A 511 -19.47 28.33 23.18
C ALA A 511 -18.82 28.51 21.79
N ALA A 512 -17.80 29.35 21.69
CA ALA A 512 -17.07 29.54 20.42
C ALA A 512 -16.46 28.25 19.85
N ASN A 513 -15.87 27.37 20.70
CA ASN A 513 -15.33 26.11 20.24
C ASN A 513 -16.44 25.15 19.78
N VAL A 514 -17.60 25.17 20.45
CA VAL A 514 -18.77 24.36 20.06
C VAL A 514 -19.29 24.82 18.71
N TYR A 515 -19.46 26.13 18.49
CA TYR A 515 -19.89 26.66 17.19
C TYR A 515 -18.93 26.31 16.07
N ILE A 516 -17.61 26.44 16.27
CA ILE A 516 -16.59 26.07 15.28
C ILE A 516 -16.67 24.55 14.94
N ALA A 517 -16.84 23.71 15.96
CA ALA A 517 -16.96 22.26 15.76
C ALA A 517 -18.24 21.88 15.00
N LEU A 518 -19.37 22.52 15.35
CA LEU A 518 -20.64 22.33 14.65
C LEU A 518 -20.58 22.82 13.19
N SER A 519 -19.92 23.98 12.94
CA SER A 519 -19.73 24.49 11.59
C SER A 519 -18.85 23.55 10.74
N ALA A 520 -17.81 22.97 11.32
CA ALA A 520 -16.96 21.98 10.64
C ALA A 520 -17.74 20.68 10.36
N LEU A 521 -18.56 20.22 11.30
CA LEU A 521 -19.43 19.06 11.11
C LEU A 521 -20.46 19.31 9.99
N LEU A 522 -21.09 20.49 10.00
CA LEU A 522 -22.02 20.90 8.95
C LEU A 522 -21.35 20.90 7.57
N LEU A 523 -20.11 21.41 7.49
CA LEU A 523 -19.32 21.43 6.25
C LEU A 523 -19.01 19.99 5.79
N CYS A 524 -18.66 19.10 6.72
CA CYS A 524 -18.43 17.69 6.43
C CYS A 524 -19.68 17.01 5.87
N VAL A 525 -20.85 17.21 6.53
CA VAL A 525 -22.13 16.65 6.07
C VAL A 525 -22.54 17.25 4.72
N SER A 526 -22.35 18.56 4.53
CA SER A 526 -22.67 19.22 3.26
C SER A 526 -21.80 18.70 2.11
N TYR A 527 -20.50 18.53 2.36
CA TYR A 527 -19.58 17.96 1.37
C TYR A 527 -19.97 16.52 1.01
N HIS A 528 -20.23 15.69 2.02
CA HIS A 528 -20.64 14.31 1.79
C HIS A 528 -21.98 14.20 1.05
N SER A 529 -22.96 15.09 1.38
CA SER A 529 -24.24 15.17 0.67
C SER A 529 -24.06 15.62 -0.78
N TYR A 530 -23.16 16.57 -1.03
CA TYR A 530 -22.83 17.01 -2.39
C TYR A 530 -22.18 15.86 -3.20
N ALA A 531 -21.18 15.19 -2.64
CA ALA A 531 -20.55 14.01 -3.25
C ALA A 531 -21.58 12.89 -3.50
N PHE A 532 -22.50 12.69 -2.54
CA PHE A 532 -23.60 11.73 -2.70
C PHE A 532 -24.47 11.99 -3.94
N ILE A 533 -24.79 13.24 -4.22
CA ILE A 533 -25.63 13.63 -5.35
C ILE A 533 -24.83 13.58 -6.67
N THR A 534 -23.58 14.04 -6.65
CA THR A 534 -22.75 14.13 -7.87
C THR A 534 -22.25 12.78 -8.36
N ASP A 535 -21.99 11.85 -7.44
CA ASP A 535 -21.52 10.48 -7.73
C ASP A 535 -22.68 9.48 -7.91
N ALA A 536 -23.92 9.97 -8.02
CA ALA A 536 -25.06 9.09 -8.34
C ALA A 536 -24.81 8.40 -9.71
N PRO A 537 -25.07 7.09 -9.81
CA PRO A 537 -24.88 6.37 -11.06
C PRO A 537 -25.78 6.99 -12.15
N ARG A 538 -25.20 7.15 -13.34
CA ARG A 538 -25.91 7.63 -14.54
C ARG A 538 -25.91 6.51 -15.57
N ARG A 539 -26.97 6.46 -16.35
CA ARG A 539 -27.08 5.47 -17.44
C ARG A 539 -25.88 5.58 -18.36
N SER A 540 -25.09 4.53 -18.43
CA SER A 540 -23.82 4.54 -19.16
C SER A 540 -23.31 3.16 -19.52
N ILE A 541 -22.39 3.11 -20.48
CA ILE A 541 -21.65 1.92 -20.87
C ILE A 541 -20.17 2.16 -20.57
N VAL A 542 -19.52 1.22 -19.87
CA VAL A 542 -18.11 1.30 -19.52
C VAL A 542 -17.38 0.09 -20.11
N PHE A 543 -16.36 0.37 -20.92
CA PHE A 543 -15.42 -0.64 -21.40
C PHE A 543 -14.18 -0.61 -20.53
N TYR A 544 -13.92 -1.68 -19.79
CA TYR A 544 -12.81 -1.76 -18.85
C TYR A 544 -11.52 -2.23 -19.50
N ASN A 545 -10.41 -1.65 -19.05
CA ASN A 545 -9.07 -2.11 -19.39
C ASN A 545 -8.53 -3.04 -18.30
N VAL A 546 -9.01 -4.28 -18.25
CA VAL A 546 -8.52 -5.30 -17.30
C VAL A 546 -7.94 -6.46 -18.10
N ARG A 547 -6.61 -6.49 -18.16
CA ARG A 547 -5.88 -7.47 -18.98
C ARG A 547 -6.26 -8.91 -18.64
N GLY A 548 -6.74 -9.65 -19.64
CA GLY A 548 -7.17 -11.04 -19.52
C GLY A 548 -8.57 -11.23 -18.94
N CYS A 549 -9.37 -10.16 -18.87
CA CYS A 549 -10.79 -10.24 -18.51
C CYS A 549 -11.57 -9.15 -19.27
N PRO A 550 -11.77 -9.32 -20.61
CA PRO A 550 -12.50 -8.36 -21.42
C PRO A 550 -13.96 -8.31 -20.98
N ALA A 551 -14.41 -7.11 -20.57
CA ALA A 551 -15.75 -6.93 -20.01
C ALA A 551 -16.35 -5.58 -20.36
N VAL A 552 -17.67 -5.59 -20.58
CA VAL A 552 -18.51 -4.40 -20.78
C VAL A 552 -19.45 -4.29 -19.60
N HIS A 553 -19.50 -3.12 -18.97
CA HIS A 553 -20.35 -2.84 -17.83
C HIS A 553 -21.45 -1.85 -18.23
N CYS A 554 -22.69 -2.26 -18.13
CA CYS A 554 -23.88 -1.46 -18.37
C CYS A 554 -24.43 -0.96 -17.04
N LEU A 555 -24.49 0.33 -16.83
CA LEU A 555 -24.92 1.00 -15.61
C LEU A 555 -26.29 1.65 -15.81
N ALA A 556 -27.24 1.37 -14.90
CA ALA A 556 -28.53 2.06 -14.87
C ALA A 556 -28.55 3.19 -13.83
N ASP A 557 -29.55 4.05 -13.90
CA ASP A 557 -29.69 5.19 -12.99
C ASP A 557 -30.08 4.79 -11.55
N ASN A 558 -30.49 3.54 -11.34
CA ASN A 558 -31.02 3.02 -10.07
C ASN A 558 -30.03 2.08 -9.32
N SER A 559 -28.71 2.27 -9.51
CA SER A 559 -27.67 1.39 -8.96
C SER A 559 -27.63 -0.05 -9.49
N ALA A 560 -28.61 -0.48 -10.28
CA ALA A 560 -28.53 -1.77 -10.98
C ALA A 560 -27.45 -1.72 -12.05
N SER A 561 -26.70 -2.80 -12.20
CA SER A 561 -25.65 -2.86 -13.18
C SER A 561 -25.42 -4.28 -13.68
N TRP A 562 -25.03 -4.41 -14.94
CA TRP A 562 -24.82 -5.67 -15.62
C TRP A 562 -23.45 -5.73 -16.23
N LEU A 563 -22.72 -6.80 -15.91
CA LEU A 563 -21.40 -7.05 -16.44
C LEU A 563 -21.47 -8.16 -17.50
N VAL A 564 -21.21 -7.82 -18.74
CA VAL A 564 -21.15 -8.78 -19.83
C VAL A 564 -19.69 -9.04 -20.18
N CYS A 565 -19.26 -10.29 -19.98
CA CYS A 565 -17.89 -10.71 -20.28
C CYS A 565 -17.82 -11.31 -21.68
N ALA A 566 -16.85 -10.90 -22.46
CA ALA A 566 -16.59 -11.46 -23.77
C ALA A 566 -16.03 -12.89 -23.67
N ASP A 567 -15.29 -13.19 -22.60
CA ASP A 567 -14.67 -14.50 -22.37
C ASP A 567 -15.70 -15.53 -21.88
N THR A 568 -15.44 -16.81 -22.15
CA THR A 568 -16.30 -17.93 -21.73
C THR A 568 -16.15 -18.24 -20.24
N LEU A 569 -15.02 -17.89 -19.62
CA LEU A 569 -14.71 -18.06 -18.19
C LEU A 569 -14.17 -16.78 -17.61
N PRO A 570 -15.04 -15.81 -17.26
CA PRO A 570 -14.61 -14.53 -16.73
C PRO A 570 -13.97 -14.69 -15.33
N ASP A 571 -12.78 -14.11 -15.13
CA ASP A 571 -12.17 -13.97 -13.81
C ASP A 571 -12.80 -12.76 -13.08
N VAL A 572 -14.03 -12.96 -12.58
CA VAL A 572 -14.82 -11.92 -11.90
C VAL A 572 -14.06 -11.38 -10.68
N THR A 573 -13.31 -12.23 -9.97
CA THR A 573 -12.50 -11.83 -8.82
C THR A 573 -11.43 -10.81 -9.21
N ARG A 574 -10.86 -10.94 -10.38
CA ARG A 574 -9.87 -10.00 -10.91
C ARG A 574 -10.50 -8.65 -11.26
N LEU A 575 -11.70 -8.67 -11.85
CA LEU A 575 -12.48 -7.46 -12.11
C LEU A 575 -12.83 -6.75 -10.80
N GLU A 576 -13.36 -7.48 -9.81
CA GLU A 576 -13.67 -6.93 -8.48
C GLU A 576 -12.45 -6.27 -7.85
N ARG A 577 -11.30 -6.93 -7.85
CA ARG A 577 -10.05 -6.35 -7.29
C ARG A 577 -9.63 -5.05 -7.99
N SER A 578 -9.84 -4.94 -9.29
CA SER A 578 -9.44 -3.75 -10.07
C SER A 578 -10.46 -2.61 -10.01
N LEU A 579 -11.74 -2.92 -9.81
CA LEU A 579 -12.85 -1.98 -10.01
C LEU A 579 -13.69 -1.74 -8.74
N SER A 580 -13.40 -2.45 -7.64
CA SER A 580 -14.15 -2.32 -6.37
C SER A 580 -14.24 -0.88 -5.87
N SER A 581 -13.17 -0.10 -6.02
CA SER A 581 -13.15 1.31 -5.64
C SER A 581 -14.16 2.13 -6.45
N TYR A 582 -14.19 1.94 -7.76
CA TYR A 582 -15.12 2.62 -8.66
C TYR A 582 -16.59 2.21 -8.39
N TRP A 583 -16.84 0.91 -8.19
CA TRP A 583 -18.18 0.42 -7.87
C TRP A 583 -18.66 0.92 -6.51
N SER A 584 -17.76 0.97 -5.51
CA SER A 584 -18.07 1.53 -4.19
C SER A 584 -18.37 3.02 -4.25
N ARG A 585 -17.65 3.79 -5.08
CA ARG A 585 -17.90 5.22 -5.30
C ARG A 585 -19.30 5.45 -5.87
N LEU A 586 -19.67 4.70 -6.89
CA LEU A 586 -21.00 4.77 -7.50
C LEU A 586 -22.07 4.06 -6.68
N ARG A 587 -21.72 3.44 -5.53
CA ARG A 587 -22.61 2.67 -4.66
C ARG A 587 -23.39 1.59 -5.40
N LEU A 588 -22.74 0.98 -6.38
CA LEU A 588 -23.33 -0.13 -7.12
C LEU A 588 -23.39 -1.35 -6.21
N GLU A 589 -24.48 -2.08 -6.31
CA GLU A 589 -24.51 -3.45 -5.82
C GLU A 589 -23.50 -4.30 -6.63
N ARG A 590 -23.27 -5.53 -6.21
CA ARG A 590 -22.42 -6.43 -7.00
C ARG A 590 -23.04 -6.54 -8.40
N PRO A 591 -22.30 -6.24 -9.48
CA PRO A 591 -22.87 -6.34 -10.82
C PRO A 591 -23.39 -7.74 -11.12
N ASP A 592 -24.56 -7.84 -11.73
CA ASP A 592 -25.06 -9.11 -12.23
C ASP A 592 -24.20 -9.54 -13.44
N VAL A 593 -23.52 -10.67 -13.32
CA VAL A 593 -22.67 -11.20 -14.39
C VAL A 593 -23.54 -11.98 -15.37
N ILE A 594 -23.58 -11.51 -16.61
CA ILE A 594 -24.31 -12.17 -17.70
C ILE A 594 -23.35 -13.09 -18.47
N GLU A 595 -23.52 -14.39 -18.34
CA GLU A 595 -22.68 -15.41 -19.00
C GLU A 595 -23.25 -15.92 -20.34
N GLY A 596 -24.54 -15.75 -20.56
CA GLY A 596 -25.23 -16.27 -21.74
C GLY A 596 -26.28 -15.34 -22.32
N ASP A 597 -27.10 -15.85 -23.23
CA ASP A 597 -28.23 -15.11 -23.77
C ASP A 597 -29.28 -14.87 -22.69
N CYS A 598 -29.69 -13.64 -22.50
CA CYS A 598 -30.70 -13.25 -21.54
C CYS A 598 -31.59 -12.11 -22.06
N LEU A 599 -32.77 -12.01 -21.49
CA LEU A 599 -33.72 -10.93 -21.76
C LEU A 599 -34.17 -10.38 -20.40
N LEU A 600 -33.65 -9.21 -20.05
CA LEU A 600 -34.03 -8.46 -18.85
C LEU A 600 -34.71 -7.15 -19.27
N PRO A 601 -35.44 -6.46 -18.38
CA PRO A 601 -36.18 -5.24 -18.76
C PRO A 601 -35.30 -4.14 -19.37
N ASP A 602 -34.09 -3.95 -18.87
CA ASP A 602 -33.21 -2.86 -19.30
C ASP A 602 -32.07 -3.32 -20.22
N ILE A 603 -31.76 -4.62 -20.26
CA ILE A 603 -30.66 -5.16 -21.08
C ILE A 603 -31.07 -6.49 -21.71
N SER A 604 -30.72 -6.69 -22.96
CA SER A 604 -30.83 -8.00 -23.59
C SER A 604 -29.49 -8.39 -24.23
N VAL A 605 -29.14 -9.64 -24.06
CA VAL A 605 -27.94 -10.24 -24.66
C VAL A 605 -28.39 -11.40 -25.53
N ARG A 606 -28.04 -11.36 -26.79
CA ARG A 606 -28.38 -12.42 -27.77
C ARG A 606 -27.19 -12.66 -28.69
N ASN A 607 -26.70 -13.87 -28.76
CA ASN A 607 -25.53 -14.23 -29.57
C ASN A 607 -24.32 -13.31 -29.34
N LYS A 608 -24.05 -12.96 -28.07
CA LYS A 608 -22.98 -12.02 -27.69
C LYS A 608 -23.14 -10.60 -28.26
N THR A 609 -24.33 -10.24 -28.67
CA THR A 609 -24.70 -8.86 -28.98
C THR A 609 -25.52 -8.34 -27.80
N VAL A 610 -25.03 -7.27 -27.19
CA VAL A 610 -25.66 -6.59 -26.06
C VAL A 610 -26.51 -5.43 -26.59
N PHE A 611 -27.78 -5.39 -26.21
CA PHE A 611 -28.70 -4.28 -26.46
C PHE A 611 -28.97 -3.58 -25.15
N TYR A 612 -28.52 -2.34 -25.04
CA TYR A 612 -28.69 -1.55 -23.83
C TYR A 612 -28.95 -0.08 -24.16
N ALA A 613 -30.04 0.48 -23.64
CA ALA A 613 -30.43 1.88 -23.82
C ALA A 613 -30.39 2.35 -25.29
N GLY A 614 -30.89 1.53 -26.22
CA GLY A 614 -30.92 1.81 -27.66
C GLY A 614 -29.57 1.61 -28.36
N LYS A 615 -28.51 1.22 -27.67
CA LYS A 615 -27.21 0.95 -28.26
C LYS A 615 -26.99 -0.56 -28.46
N ARG A 616 -26.29 -0.90 -29.55
CA ARG A 616 -25.94 -2.27 -29.93
C ARG A 616 -24.43 -2.46 -29.82
N ILE A 617 -24.02 -3.39 -28.99
CA ILE A 617 -22.61 -3.71 -28.76
C ILE A 617 -22.39 -5.18 -29.16
N CYS A 618 -21.56 -5.42 -30.15
CA CYS A 618 -21.19 -6.78 -30.58
C CYS A 618 -19.85 -7.15 -29.95
N LEU A 619 -19.78 -8.29 -29.21
CA LEU A 619 -18.57 -8.80 -28.56
C LEU A 619 -17.92 -9.85 -29.45
N LEU A 620 -16.71 -9.56 -29.96
CA LEU A 620 -15.91 -10.46 -30.77
C LEU A 620 -14.77 -11.06 -29.94
N TYR A 621 -14.81 -12.37 -29.73
CA TYR A 621 -13.78 -13.14 -29.05
C TYR A 621 -13.40 -14.43 -29.82
N ASP A 622 -13.97 -14.63 -31.00
CA ASP A 622 -13.72 -15.73 -31.92
C ASP A 622 -13.98 -15.29 -33.38
N ASP A 623 -13.64 -16.16 -34.33
CA ASP A 623 -13.78 -15.91 -35.77
C ASP A 623 -15.12 -16.41 -36.33
N ARG A 624 -16.20 -16.49 -35.51
CA ARG A 624 -17.52 -17.03 -35.92
C ARG A 624 -18.18 -16.32 -37.07
N TRP A 625 -17.79 -15.08 -37.32
CA TRP A 625 -18.35 -14.24 -38.41
C TRP A 625 -17.49 -14.25 -39.67
N GLY A 626 -16.32 -14.94 -39.66
CA GLY A 626 -15.49 -15.08 -40.87
C GLY A 626 -16.20 -15.76 -41.99
N ASN A 627 -15.95 -15.34 -43.21
CA ASN A 627 -16.51 -15.89 -44.46
C ASN A 627 -18.06 -15.87 -44.53
N LYS A 628 -18.73 -15.01 -43.77
CA LYS A 628 -20.18 -14.77 -43.88
C LYS A 628 -20.45 -13.50 -44.66
N ILE A 629 -21.55 -13.48 -45.42
CA ILE A 629 -22.00 -12.33 -46.20
C ILE A 629 -23.47 -12.10 -45.84
N SER A 630 -23.87 -10.86 -45.72
CA SER A 630 -25.27 -10.47 -45.53
C SER A 630 -25.70 -9.50 -46.60
N ASP A 631 -26.90 -9.69 -47.12
CA ASP A 631 -27.47 -8.75 -48.10
C ASP A 631 -27.81 -7.38 -47.51
N VAL A 632 -28.06 -7.33 -46.20
CA VAL A 632 -28.32 -6.08 -45.46
C VAL A 632 -27.39 -6.06 -44.21
N PRO A 633 -26.44 -5.13 -44.18
CA PRO A 633 -25.59 -4.98 -43.01
C PRO A 633 -26.40 -4.63 -41.74
N VAL A 634 -26.05 -5.22 -40.64
CA VAL A 634 -26.64 -4.92 -39.33
C VAL A 634 -25.92 -3.74 -38.70
N SER A 635 -26.65 -2.66 -38.39
CA SER A 635 -26.07 -1.49 -37.74
C SER A 635 -25.68 -1.84 -36.29
N ILE A 636 -24.42 -1.56 -35.93
CA ILE A 636 -23.80 -1.81 -34.61
C ILE A 636 -23.12 -0.52 -34.16
N ASP A 637 -23.46 0.00 -32.98
CA ASP A 637 -22.85 1.22 -32.44
C ASP A 637 -21.39 0.94 -32.00
N TYR A 638 -21.15 -0.19 -31.32
CA TYR A 638 -19.83 -0.54 -30.82
C TYR A 638 -19.47 -1.99 -31.12
N LEU A 639 -18.34 -2.19 -31.78
CA LEU A 639 -17.75 -3.48 -32.04
C LEU A 639 -16.59 -3.69 -31.08
N TYR A 640 -16.78 -4.53 -30.06
CA TYR A 640 -15.76 -4.81 -29.04
C TYR A 640 -14.95 -6.05 -29.41
N VAL A 641 -13.66 -5.85 -29.73
CA VAL A 641 -12.75 -6.89 -30.20
C VAL A 641 -11.79 -7.30 -29.09
N SER A 642 -11.80 -8.58 -28.71
CA SER A 642 -10.96 -9.14 -27.67
C SER A 642 -10.08 -10.28 -28.17
N HIS A 643 -9.24 -10.85 -27.29
CA HIS A 643 -8.38 -11.98 -27.61
C HIS A 643 -9.21 -13.16 -28.19
N GLY A 644 -8.65 -13.83 -29.16
CA GLY A 644 -9.35 -14.94 -29.86
C GLY A 644 -9.87 -14.55 -31.25
N TYR A 645 -10.17 -13.28 -31.50
CA TYR A 645 -10.45 -12.80 -32.84
C TYR A 645 -9.14 -12.63 -33.64
N LYS A 646 -9.06 -13.27 -34.81
CA LYS A 646 -7.87 -13.25 -35.71
C LYS A 646 -8.19 -12.78 -37.13
N GLY A 647 -9.47 -12.51 -37.41
CA GLY A 647 -9.95 -12.05 -38.71
C GLY A 647 -9.60 -10.59 -39.02
N ASP A 648 -10.04 -10.10 -40.18
CA ASP A 648 -9.89 -8.75 -40.64
C ASP A 648 -11.17 -7.94 -40.40
N ILE A 649 -11.04 -6.67 -40.06
CA ILE A 649 -12.19 -5.76 -39.91
C ILE A 649 -12.90 -5.58 -41.25
N GLN A 650 -12.18 -5.67 -42.37
CA GLN A 650 -12.73 -5.55 -43.71
C GLN A 650 -13.81 -6.62 -44.02
N GLU A 651 -13.64 -7.86 -43.54
CA GLU A 651 -14.64 -8.92 -43.66
C GLU A 651 -15.90 -8.59 -42.86
N LEU A 652 -15.76 -7.97 -41.70
CA LEU A 652 -16.88 -7.64 -40.82
C LEU A 652 -17.73 -6.46 -41.34
N VAL A 653 -17.13 -5.53 -42.08
CA VAL A 653 -17.86 -4.40 -42.67
C VAL A 653 -18.88 -4.86 -43.71
N SER A 654 -18.71 -6.03 -44.34
CA SER A 654 -19.73 -6.62 -45.23
C SER A 654 -20.96 -7.12 -44.45
N LEU A 655 -20.83 -7.39 -43.16
CA LEU A 655 -21.90 -7.88 -42.28
C LEU A 655 -22.49 -6.81 -41.39
N PHE A 656 -21.67 -5.85 -41.00
CA PHE A 656 -22.00 -4.87 -39.98
C PHE A 656 -21.70 -3.46 -40.44
N GLU A 657 -22.63 -2.55 -40.25
CA GLU A 657 -22.38 -1.12 -40.29
C GLU A 657 -21.88 -0.69 -38.91
N VAL A 658 -20.54 -0.55 -38.75
CA VAL A 658 -19.89 -0.34 -37.48
C VAL A 658 -19.70 1.14 -37.18
N GLY A 659 -20.26 1.62 -36.08
CA GLY A 659 -20.07 2.99 -35.58
C GLY A 659 -18.68 3.23 -35.01
N THR A 660 -18.23 2.38 -34.09
CA THR A 660 -16.92 2.50 -33.44
C THR A 660 -16.35 1.12 -33.06
N VAL A 661 -15.07 0.90 -33.32
CA VAL A 661 -14.37 -0.32 -32.91
C VAL A 661 -13.68 -0.08 -31.59
N VAL A 662 -14.00 -0.87 -30.55
CA VAL A 662 -13.33 -0.86 -29.24
C VAL A 662 -12.36 -2.03 -29.20
N ILE A 663 -11.07 -1.74 -29.03
CA ILE A 663 -9.98 -2.71 -29.09
C ILE A 663 -9.51 -3.01 -27.68
N ASP A 664 -9.73 -4.25 -27.22
CA ASP A 664 -9.36 -4.68 -25.88
C ASP A 664 -7.84 -4.87 -25.70
N ALA A 665 -7.36 -4.65 -24.47
CA ALA A 665 -5.94 -4.83 -24.12
C ALA A 665 -5.48 -6.30 -24.07
N SER A 666 -6.39 -7.27 -24.18
CA SER A 666 -6.06 -8.69 -24.28
C SER A 666 -5.49 -9.09 -25.66
N LEU A 667 -5.69 -8.28 -26.68
CA LEU A 667 -5.13 -8.51 -28.02
C LEU A 667 -3.60 -8.39 -27.99
N SER A 668 -2.92 -9.27 -28.75
CA SER A 668 -1.49 -9.13 -28.95
C SER A 668 -1.18 -7.86 -29.77
N GLU A 669 0.03 -7.31 -29.62
CA GLU A 669 0.50 -6.10 -30.29
C GLU A 669 0.28 -6.19 -31.82
N TYR A 670 0.63 -7.34 -32.41
CA TYR A 670 0.45 -7.61 -33.85
C TYR A 670 -1.00 -7.46 -34.31
N TYR A 671 -1.95 -8.13 -33.65
CA TYR A 671 -3.37 -8.04 -34.05
C TYR A 671 -3.97 -6.67 -33.76
N ARG A 672 -3.55 -6.01 -32.67
CA ARG A 672 -3.97 -4.65 -32.34
C ARG A 672 -3.59 -3.67 -33.46
N GLU A 673 -2.32 -3.67 -33.88
CA GLU A 673 -1.83 -2.78 -34.94
C GLU A 673 -2.51 -3.05 -36.29
N ARG A 674 -2.76 -4.33 -36.61
CA ARG A 674 -3.48 -4.74 -37.78
C ARG A 674 -4.90 -4.16 -37.78
N ILE A 675 -5.65 -4.33 -36.67
CA ILE A 675 -7.02 -3.80 -36.56
C ILE A 675 -7.03 -2.27 -36.62
N ILE A 676 -6.09 -1.59 -35.99
CA ILE A 676 -5.95 -0.14 -36.07
C ILE A 676 -5.70 0.31 -37.51
N SER A 677 -4.80 -0.36 -38.23
CA SER A 677 -4.50 -0.08 -39.64
C SER A 677 -5.75 -0.26 -40.53
N ASP A 678 -6.51 -1.33 -40.27
CA ASP A 678 -7.77 -1.56 -40.99
C ASP A 678 -8.81 -0.48 -40.69
N CYS A 679 -8.97 -0.08 -39.43
CA CYS A 679 -9.89 1.00 -39.05
C CYS A 679 -9.53 2.33 -39.75
N ILE A 680 -8.23 2.66 -39.76
CA ILE A 680 -7.74 3.88 -40.46
C ILE A 680 -8.04 3.81 -41.94
N ARG A 681 -7.79 2.68 -42.61
CA ARG A 681 -8.03 2.48 -44.02
C ARG A 681 -9.52 2.56 -44.39
N LEU A 682 -10.40 2.06 -43.51
CA LEU A 682 -11.85 2.06 -43.72
C LEU A 682 -12.54 3.31 -43.18
N GLY A 683 -11.82 4.23 -42.54
CA GLY A 683 -12.37 5.46 -41.98
C GLY A 683 -13.27 5.22 -40.75
N ILE A 684 -13.13 4.08 -40.04
CA ILE A 684 -13.95 3.72 -38.89
C ILE A 684 -13.30 4.26 -37.62
N PRO A 685 -14.03 4.98 -36.76
CA PRO A 685 -13.54 5.39 -35.44
C PRO A 685 -13.12 4.19 -34.60
N TYR A 686 -12.00 4.30 -33.87
CA TYR A 686 -11.50 3.23 -33.01
C TYR A 686 -11.02 3.73 -31.63
N LEU A 687 -11.13 2.88 -30.62
CA LEU A 687 -10.80 3.15 -29.23
C LEU A 687 -9.90 2.02 -28.67
N PRO A 688 -8.57 2.17 -28.70
CA PRO A 688 -7.65 1.18 -28.12
C PRO A 688 -7.58 1.35 -26.60
N LEU A 689 -8.13 0.41 -25.84
CA LEU A 689 -8.17 0.48 -24.37
C LEU A 689 -6.77 0.39 -23.74
N SER A 690 -5.82 -0.28 -24.41
CA SER A 690 -4.42 -0.36 -23.94
C SER A 690 -3.71 1.00 -23.88
N GLU A 691 -4.16 1.99 -24.67
CA GLU A 691 -3.57 3.33 -24.74
C GLU A 691 -4.41 4.37 -24.01
N LYS A 692 -5.74 4.29 -24.17
CA LYS A 692 -6.69 5.27 -23.61
C LYS A 692 -7.14 4.92 -22.19
N GLY A 693 -6.91 3.69 -21.74
CA GLY A 693 -7.51 3.16 -20.52
C GLY A 693 -8.97 2.76 -20.75
N SER A 694 -9.75 2.68 -19.67
CA SER A 694 -11.19 2.42 -19.76
C SER A 694 -11.92 3.57 -20.44
N VAL A 695 -12.97 3.24 -21.18
CA VAL A 695 -13.82 4.23 -21.88
C VAL A 695 -15.21 4.22 -21.25
N HIS A 696 -15.67 5.41 -20.87
CA HIS A 696 -16.98 5.63 -20.26
C HIS A 696 -17.86 6.44 -21.22
N ILE A 697 -18.98 5.87 -21.62
CA ILE A 697 -19.94 6.47 -22.56
C ILE A 697 -21.22 6.77 -21.79
N LEU A 698 -21.52 8.03 -21.59
CA LEU A 698 -22.79 8.50 -21.03
C LEU A 698 -23.89 8.39 -22.09
N LEU A 699 -25.08 7.94 -21.68
CA LEU A 699 -26.24 7.72 -22.53
C LEU A 699 -27.37 8.70 -22.26
#